data_419aae247e0b22367e12eba3b13c40f2
#
_entry.id   419aae247e0b22367e12eba3b13c40f2
#
_cell.length_a   1.000
_cell.length_b   1.000
_cell.length_c   1.000
_cell.angle_alpha   90.00
_cell.angle_beta   90.00
_cell.angle_gamma   90.00
#
_symmetry.space_group_name_H-M   'P 1'
#
loop_
_entity.id
_entity.type
_entity.pdbx_description
1 polymer ?
#
loop_
_entity_poly.entity_id
_entity_poly.type
_entity_poly.pdbx_seq_one_letter_code
_entity_poly.pdbx_strand_id
1 'polypeptide(L)'
;MSAASPPTGTLGVAMANASRLLEADPALAAEQALEILNAVPNHPPAVLLLGTAHRRAGNPLAALEVLEPLVRAQPGWAAAQFEYGLALGGAGRGDGAIRALQKTVELRPQHTKAWLALADHLLATGDSQGGDAAYARHIQCSTKDPALQQSAAAMLANDVSTAERLLKTHLQQTPTDVPAIRMLAEVAMRLGRNDDAAKLLERCLELAPTFAAARYNYAILLQRRNDPGGSLAEVERLLAVDPRSPSYRNLYAVILCRIGEYERSTRVYAELLEEYPANAKVWLSYGHVLKTEGRQDQCVEAYRRSIARDPGLGEAYWSLANLKTFRFTEADLSAMRAQLARPGLDDESRLNFHFALGKACEDAGDHAQAFEHYAQANALHRADHRYDADLNSNRVRRLKTTFTREFFSERAGSGCDAPDPIFIVGMPRAGSTLLEQILSSHSAVEGTMELPEIISMAKELRTQADSLEIAAYAEVLASKSATDLRELGEQYLERTRIHRKTDRPFFIDKMPNNFLHTGLIQLVLPNAKIIDARRHPLGCCFSNFKQNYARGQNFSYGLIDVGRFYRDYVELMAHFDEILPGRVHRVFHERMVEETEAEVRRLLAYCGLPFEPGCLRFFENDRPVRTASSEQVRRPIYREGVEQWRHYEAWLAPLKEALGPVLEAYPAVPRF
;
A
#
# COMPACT_ATOMS: atom_id res chain seq x y z
N MET A 1 11.98 -72.68 15.02
CA MET A 1 11.84 -71.38 14.33
C MET A 1 12.58 -70.34 15.18
N SER A 2 13.77 -69.95 14.74
CA SER A 2 14.62 -68.96 15.40
C SER A 2 14.03 -67.58 15.17
N ALA A 3 13.62 -66.88 16.24
CA ALA A 3 13.22 -65.48 16.16
C ALA A 3 14.48 -64.66 15.81
N ALA A 4 14.48 -64.08 14.62
CA ALA A 4 15.50 -63.11 14.21
C ALA A 4 15.46 -61.95 15.22
N SER A 5 16.57 -61.70 15.93
CA SER A 5 16.75 -60.54 16.77
C SER A 5 16.61 -59.27 15.88
N PRO A 6 15.90 -58.24 16.33
CA PRO A 6 15.78 -57.00 15.62
C PRO A 6 17.18 -56.38 15.41
N PRO A 7 17.44 -55.74 14.29
CA PRO A 7 18.73 -55.11 14.05
C PRO A 7 19.00 -54.01 15.06
N THR A 8 19.89 -54.27 16.02
CA THR A 8 20.35 -53.31 17.04
C THR A 8 21.33 -52.36 16.44
N GLY A 9 20.82 -51.21 15.93
CA GLY A 9 21.68 -50.04 15.62
C GLY A 9 22.13 -49.34 16.90
N THR A 10 23.36 -48.78 16.93
CA THR A 10 23.78 -47.97 18.08
C THR A 10 22.94 -46.68 18.16
N LEU A 11 22.74 -46.14 19.36
CA LEU A 11 22.02 -44.88 19.59
C LEU A 11 22.50 -43.77 18.64
N GLY A 12 23.82 -43.66 18.41
CA GLY A 12 24.39 -42.68 17.51
C GLY A 12 23.94 -42.85 16.05
N VAL A 13 23.81 -44.10 15.56
CA VAL A 13 23.30 -44.37 14.21
C VAL A 13 21.80 -44.04 14.08
N ALA A 14 21.01 -44.40 15.12
CA ALA A 14 19.57 -44.06 15.17
C ALA A 14 19.34 -42.55 15.15
N MET A 15 20.10 -41.81 15.97
CA MET A 15 20.05 -40.34 16.02
C MET A 15 20.46 -39.69 14.68
N ALA A 16 21.53 -40.20 14.04
CA ALA A 16 21.97 -39.70 12.74
C ALA A 16 20.93 -39.96 11.63
N ASN A 17 20.26 -41.09 11.64
CA ASN A 17 19.19 -41.42 10.72
C ASN A 17 17.98 -40.51 10.92
N ALA A 18 17.50 -40.37 12.15
CA ALA A 18 16.38 -39.49 12.48
C ALA A 18 16.69 -38.00 12.12
N SER A 19 17.94 -37.56 12.33
CA SER A 19 18.36 -36.21 11.92
C SER A 19 18.37 -35.99 10.40
N ARG A 20 18.67 -37.03 9.61
CA ARG A 20 18.57 -36.95 8.13
C ARG A 20 17.12 -36.90 7.67
N LEU A 21 16.23 -37.61 8.32
CA LEU A 21 14.81 -37.61 8.03
C LEU A 21 14.14 -36.27 8.30
N LEU A 22 14.65 -35.44 9.24
CA LEU A 22 14.12 -34.09 9.50
C LEU A 22 14.03 -33.21 8.25
N GLU A 23 14.89 -33.40 7.28
CA GLU A 23 14.89 -32.61 6.02
C GLU A 23 13.97 -33.22 4.96
N ALA A 24 13.83 -34.55 4.93
CA ALA A 24 13.12 -35.25 3.88
C ALA A 24 11.68 -35.59 4.27
N ASP A 25 11.47 -36.05 5.52
CA ASP A 25 10.17 -36.47 6.06
C ASP A 25 10.15 -36.22 7.57
N PRO A 26 9.70 -35.03 8.00
CA PRO A 26 9.61 -34.71 9.43
C PRO A 26 8.68 -35.62 10.23
N ALA A 27 7.63 -36.19 9.62
CA ALA A 27 6.71 -37.08 10.31
C ALA A 27 7.42 -38.41 10.66
N LEU A 28 8.13 -38.99 9.71
CA LEU A 28 8.93 -40.19 9.92
C LEU A 28 10.10 -39.95 10.91
N ALA A 29 10.67 -38.72 10.89
CA ALA A 29 11.68 -38.33 11.87
C ALA A 29 11.12 -38.30 13.29
N ALA A 30 9.86 -37.88 13.48
CA ALA A 30 9.18 -37.90 14.77
C ALA A 30 8.94 -39.36 15.28
N GLU A 31 8.48 -40.25 14.41
CA GLU A 31 8.32 -41.67 14.73
C GLU A 31 9.63 -42.28 15.20
N GLN A 32 10.71 -42.05 14.46
CA GLN A 32 12.03 -42.59 14.79
C GLN A 32 12.59 -41.98 16.10
N ALA A 33 12.32 -40.70 16.38
CA ALA A 33 12.69 -40.07 17.62
C ALA A 33 11.93 -40.68 18.84
N LEU A 34 10.64 -41.04 18.66
CA LEU A 34 9.86 -41.75 19.66
C LEU A 34 10.39 -43.16 19.95
N GLU A 35 10.80 -43.90 18.92
CA GLU A 35 11.44 -45.20 19.10
C GLU A 35 12.75 -45.08 19.91
N ILE A 36 13.56 -44.05 19.62
CA ILE A 36 14.77 -43.79 20.43
C ILE A 36 14.41 -43.47 21.87
N LEU A 37 13.37 -42.70 22.13
CA LEU A 37 12.93 -42.35 23.47
C LEU A 37 12.30 -43.53 24.24
N ASN A 38 11.71 -44.45 23.51
CA ASN A 38 11.24 -45.72 24.11
C ASN A 38 12.43 -46.59 24.59
N ALA A 39 13.53 -46.59 23.82
CA ALA A 39 14.74 -47.34 24.16
C ALA A 39 15.62 -46.60 25.21
N VAL A 40 15.69 -45.28 25.15
CA VAL A 40 16.47 -44.41 26.05
C VAL A 40 15.59 -43.26 26.53
N PRO A 41 14.78 -43.46 27.58
CA PRO A 41 13.87 -42.45 28.08
C PRO A 41 14.57 -41.16 28.50
N ASN A 42 13.92 -40.03 28.18
CA ASN A 42 14.42 -38.69 28.52
C ASN A 42 15.79 -38.30 27.88
N HIS A 43 16.22 -38.95 26.80
CA HIS A 43 17.46 -38.61 26.15
C HIS A 43 17.34 -37.19 25.52
N PRO A 44 18.06 -36.15 26.01
CA PRO A 44 17.76 -34.79 25.66
C PRO A 44 17.90 -34.46 24.14
N PRO A 45 18.94 -34.97 23.41
CA PRO A 45 19.03 -34.77 21.97
C PRO A 45 17.84 -35.41 21.18
N ALA A 46 17.31 -36.56 21.61
CA ALA A 46 16.17 -37.20 20.99
C ALA A 46 14.86 -36.43 21.28
N VAL A 47 14.71 -35.87 22.49
CA VAL A 47 13.59 -34.98 22.84
C VAL A 47 13.61 -33.74 22.00
N LEU A 48 14.78 -33.10 21.81
CA LEU A 48 14.94 -31.95 20.92
C LEU A 48 14.58 -32.30 19.47
N LEU A 49 15.06 -33.44 18.98
CA LEU A 49 14.77 -33.92 17.64
C LEU A 49 13.28 -34.17 17.42
N LEU A 50 12.60 -34.80 18.38
CA LEU A 50 11.15 -35.01 18.38
C LEU A 50 10.38 -33.69 18.31
N GLY A 51 10.74 -32.72 19.14
CA GLY A 51 10.11 -31.39 19.14
C GLY A 51 10.34 -30.64 17.84
N THR A 52 11.56 -30.73 17.29
CA THR A 52 11.89 -30.15 15.98
C THR A 52 11.08 -30.80 14.85
N ALA A 53 10.94 -32.14 14.89
CA ALA A 53 10.18 -32.90 13.91
C ALA A 53 8.68 -32.54 13.94
N HIS A 54 8.06 -32.48 15.11
CA HIS A 54 6.68 -32.02 15.26
C HIS A 54 6.47 -30.62 14.71
N ARG A 55 7.36 -29.68 15.04
CA ARG A 55 7.26 -28.30 14.53
C ARG A 55 7.36 -28.26 12.99
N ARG A 56 8.33 -28.98 12.39
CA ARG A 56 8.50 -29.04 10.94
C ARG A 56 7.36 -29.76 10.21
N ALA A 57 6.71 -30.71 10.89
CA ALA A 57 5.49 -31.37 10.40
C ALA A 57 4.24 -30.51 10.54
N GLY A 58 4.35 -29.23 10.97
CA GLY A 58 3.23 -28.31 11.12
C GLY A 58 2.42 -28.50 12.43
N ASN A 59 2.96 -29.20 13.42
CA ASN A 59 2.32 -29.49 14.71
C ASN A 59 2.99 -28.73 15.88
N PRO A 60 2.90 -27.37 15.92
CA PRO A 60 3.62 -26.61 16.94
C PRO A 60 3.16 -26.90 18.38
N LEU A 61 1.89 -27.25 18.60
CA LEU A 61 1.41 -27.61 19.93
C LEU A 61 2.07 -28.89 20.44
N ALA A 62 2.15 -29.95 19.65
CA ALA A 62 2.86 -31.18 19.99
C ALA A 62 4.36 -30.91 20.22
N ALA A 63 4.96 -30.01 19.45
CA ALA A 63 6.34 -29.59 19.69
C ALA A 63 6.51 -28.92 21.05
N LEU A 64 5.57 -28.07 21.48
CA LEU A 64 5.60 -27.40 22.78
C LEU A 64 5.49 -28.38 23.93
N GLU A 65 4.62 -29.39 23.85
CA GLU A 65 4.47 -30.44 24.88
C GLU A 65 5.79 -31.13 25.17
N VAL A 66 6.62 -31.30 24.14
CA VAL A 66 7.92 -31.99 24.23
C VAL A 66 9.06 -31.03 24.61
N LEU A 67 9.07 -29.81 24.03
CA LEU A 67 10.16 -28.87 24.22
C LEU A 67 10.08 -28.10 25.56
N GLU A 68 8.89 -27.79 26.06
CA GLU A 68 8.75 -27.02 27.30
C GLU A 68 9.39 -27.71 28.52
N PRO A 69 9.20 -29.02 28.79
CA PRO A 69 9.94 -29.72 29.84
C PRO A 69 11.44 -29.72 29.60
N LEU A 70 11.88 -29.84 28.33
CA LEU A 70 13.30 -29.84 27.97
C LEU A 70 13.99 -28.52 28.33
N VAL A 71 13.39 -27.36 27.92
CA VAL A 71 13.99 -26.03 28.20
C VAL A 71 13.92 -25.69 29.70
N ARG A 72 12.95 -26.20 30.43
CA ARG A 72 12.92 -26.08 31.90
C ARG A 72 14.05 -26.87 32.57
N ALA A 73 14.34 -28.08 32.09
CA ALA A 73 15.41 -28.93 32.61
C ALA A 73 16.79 -28.43 32.18
N GLN A 74 16.91 -27.83 30.97
CA GLN A 74 18.17 -27.36 30.41
C GLN A 74 18.04 -25.92 29.87
N PRO A 75 17.89 -24.91 30.73
CA PRO A 75 17.65 -23.53 30.34
C PRO A 75 18.85 -22.86 29.58
N GLY A 76 20.07 -23.44 29.72
CA GLY A 76 21.30 -22.99 29.02
C GLY A 76 21.50 -23.62 27.67
N TRP A 77 20.57 -24.43 27.15
CA TRP A 77 20.74 -25.07 25.85
C TRP A 77 20.15 -24.25 24.70
N ALA A 78 20.98 -23.47 24.03
CA ALA A 78 20.56 -22.53 22.98
C ALA A 78 19.75 -23.19 21.85
N ALA A 79 20.08 -24.42 21.43
CA ALA A 79 19.33 -25.12 20.39
C ALA A 79 17.89 -25.48 20.80
N ALA A 80 17.72 -25.90 22.08
CA ALA A 80 16.40 -26.17 22.61
C ALA A 80 15.56 -24.89 22.77
N GLN A 81 16.18 -23.81 23.26
CA GLN A 81 15.51 -22.49 23.35
C GLN A 81 15.09 -21.97 21.97
N PHE A 82 15.93 -22.16 20.95
CA PHE A 82 15.62 -21.75 19.58
C PHE A 82 14.39 -22.51 19.02
N GLU A 83 14.39 -23.83 19.08
CA GLU A 83 13.28 -24.65 18.58
C GLU A 83 11.99 -24.40 19.38
N TYR A 84 12.11 -24.19 20.71
CA TYR A 84 11.01 -23.83 21.57
C TYR A 84 10.44 -22.45 21.18
N GLY A 85 11.31 -21.45 20.91
CA GLY A 85 10.89 -20.13 20.44
C GLY A 85 10.15 -20.19 19.09
N LEU A 86 10.64 -20.99 18.14
CA LEU A 86 9.96 -21.19 16.87
C LEU A 86 8.61 -21.93 17.03
N ALA A 87 8.53 -22.91 17.95
CA ALA A 87 7.29 -23.62 18.25
C ALA A 87 6.25 -22.69 18.90
N LEU A 88 6.68 -21.81 19.80
CA LEU A 88 5.82 -20.77 20.39
C LEU A 88 5.28 -19.81 19.33
N GLY A 89 6.14 -19.35 18.41
CA GLY A 89 5.73 -18.52 17.27
C GLY A 89 4.70 -19.23 16.39
N GLY A 90 4.96 -20.48 16.04
CA GLY A 90 4.03 -21.32 15.29
C GLY A 90 2.70 -21.61 15.98
N ALA A 91 2.66 -21.53 17.31
CA ALA A 91 1.45 -21.66 18.12
C ALA A 91 0.75 -20.31 18.43
N GLY A 92 1.19 -19.19 17.82
CA GLY A 92 0.63 -17.85 18.04
C GLY A 92 0.98 -17.23 19.40
N ARG A 93 2.00 -17.74 20.09
CA ARG A 93 2.45 -17.26 21.39
C ARG A 93 3.64 -16.30 21.27
N GLY A 94 3.43 -15.15 20.59
CA GLY A 94 4.47 -14.22 20.19
C GLY A 94 5.38 -13.72 21.31
N ASP A 95 4.84 -13.31 22.46
CA ASP A 95 5.64 -12.87 23.62
C ASP A 95 6.53 -13.98 24.18
N GLY A 96 6.03 -15.20 24.18
CA GLY A 96 6.80 -16.38 24.56
C GLY A 96 7.94 -16.65 23.59
N ALA A 97 7.67 -16.54 22.30
CA ALA A 97 8.65 -16.69 21.23
C ALA A 97 9.79 -15.66 21.37
N ILE A 98 9.45 -14.38 21.60
CA ILE A 98 10.43 -13.32 21.82
C ILE A 98 11.37 -13.68 22.98
N ARG A 99 10.81 -14.06 24.15
CA ARG A 99 11.64 -14.41 25.33
C ARG A 99 12.56 -15.59 25.08
N ALA A 100 12.07 -16.64 24.41
CA ALA A 100 12.89 -17.82 24.10
C ALA A 100 13.97 -17.53 23.07
N LEU A 101 13.67 -16.71 22.05
CA LEU A 101 14.62 -16.27 21.04
C LEU A 101 15.66 -15.29 21.60
N GLN A 102 15.26 -14.37 22.48
CA GLN A 102 16.20 -13.52 23.24
C GLN A 102 17.17 -14.39 24.04
N LYS A 103 16.64 -15.41 24.75
CA LYS A 103 17.49 -16.34 25.48
C LYS A 103 18.45 -17.10 24.57
N THR A 104 17.97 -17.47 23.38
CA THR A 104 18.82 -18.13 22.36
C THR A 104 20.02 -17.26 21.98
N VAL A 105 19.79 -15.97 21.64
CA VAL A 105 20.85 -15.05 21.20
C VAL A 105 21.75 -14.59 22.35
N GLU A 106 21.26 -14.57 23.59
CA GLU A 106 22.11 -14.39 24.77
C GLU A 106 23.10 -15.55 24.94
N LEU A 107 22.60 -16.79 24.83
CA LEU A 107 23.42 -18.00 24.96
C LEU A 107 24.36 -18.20 23.75
N ARG A 108 23.95 -17.80 22.56
CA ARG A 108 24.68 -17.95 21.32
C ARG A 108 24.55 -16.71 20.44
N PRO A 109 25.34 -15.63 20.69
CA PRO A 109 25.24 -14.37 19.96
C PRO A 109 25.43 -14.46 18.45
N GLN A 110 26.06 -15.52 17.96
CA GLN A 110 26.28 -15.77 16.52
C GLN A 110 25.17 -16.61 15.87
N HIS A 111 24.03 -16.80 16.53
CA HIS A 111 22.92 -17.62 16.00
C HIS A 111 22.07 -16.83 15.00
N THR A 112 22.50 -16.79 13.75
CA THR A 112 21.94 -15.99 12.66
C THR A 112 20.42 -16.14 12.50
N LYS A 113 19.93 -17.40 12.49
CA LYS A 113 18.48 -17.66 12.34
C LYS A 113 17.66 -17.19 13.55
N ALA A 114 18.22 -17.22 14.76
CA ALA A 114 17.52 -16.73 15.94
C ALA A 114 17.36 -15.21 15.91
N TRP A 115 18.39 -14.47 15.46
CA TRP A 115 18.28 -13.03 15.27
C TRP A 115 17.22 -12.65 14.25
N LEU A 116 17.10 -13.37 13.13
CA LEU A 116 16.06 -13.13 12.14
C LEU A 116 14.66 -13.37 12.71
N ALA A 117 14.45 -14.53 13.33
CA ALA A 117 13.16 -14.86 13.93
C ALA A 117 12.79 -13.87 15.07
N LEU A 118 13.77 -13.44 15.87
CA LEU A 118 13.57 -12.43 16.92
C LEU A 118 13.14 -11.08 16.29
N ALA A 119 13.78 -10.66 15.20
CA ALA A 119 13.42 -9.44 14.50
C ALA A 119 11.96 -9.48 13.99
N ASP A 120 11.56 -10.59 13.37
CA ASP A 120 10.19 -10.76 12.85
C ASP A 120 9.14 -10.65 13.96
N HIS A 121 9.38 -11.28 15.11
CA HIS A 121 8.45 -11.22 16.23
C HIS A 121 8.43 -9.85 16.93
N LEU A 122 9.58 -9.17 17.09
CA LEU A 122 9.65 -7.82 17.63
C LEU A 122 8.92 -6.81 16.75
N LEU A 123 9.13 -6.86 15.43
CA LEU A 123 8.39 -6.04 14.46
C LEU A 123 6.87 -6.32 14.53
N ALA A 124 6.49 -7.59 14.68
CA ALA A 124 5.09 -7.98 14.80
C ALA A 124 4.42 -7.45 16.08
N THR A 125 5.17 -7.30 17.17
CA THR A 125 4.66 -6.67 18.41
C THR A 125 4.66 -5.13 18.36
N GLY A 126 5.24 -4.53 17.32
CA GLY A 126 5.33 -3.08 17.16
C GLY A 126 6.64 -2.48 17.71
N ASP A 127 7.54 -3.28 18.27
CA ASP A 127 8.89 -2.85 18.65
C ASP A 127 9.77 -2.72 17.41
N SER A 128 9.59 -1.62 16.68
CA SER A 128 10.36 -1.36 15.46
C SER A 128 11.85 -1.20 15.75
N GLN A 129 12.22 -0.53 16.85
CA GLN A 129 13.61 -0.30 17.22
C GLN A 129 14.33 -1.61 17.58
N GLY A 130 13.69 -2.44 18.41
CA GLY A 130 14.23 -3.76 18.76
C GLY A 130 14.30 -4.69 17.56
N GLY A 131 13.29 -4.66 16.70
CA GLY A 131 13.24 -5.43 15.46
C GLY A 131 14.38 -5.06 14.50
N ASP A 132 14.57 -3.76 14.24
CA ASP A 132 15.64 -3.26 13.39
C ASP A 132 17.02 -3.61 13.96
N ALA A 133 17.21 -3.48 15.29
CA ALA A 133 18.45 -3.87 15.94
C ALA A 133 18.72 -5.38 15.84
N ALA A 134 17.71 -6.22 16.00
CA ALA A 134 17.84 -7.67 15.86
C ALA A 134 18.12 -8.06 14.39
N TYR A 135 17.47 -7.42 13.43
CA TYR A 135 17.73 -7.62 12.01
C TYR A 135 19.16 -7.21 11.62
N ALA A 136 19.64 -6.12 12.19
CA ALA A 136 21.01 -5.68 12.07
C ALA A 136 22.03 -6.72 12.53
N ARG A 137 21.75 -7.32 13.69
CA ARG A 137 22.57 -8.41 14.23
C ARG A 137 22.50 -9.65 13.35
N HIS A 138 21.31 -9.98 12.80
CA HIS A 138 21.19 -11.04 11.82
C HIS A 138 22.16 -10.85 10.65
N ILE A 139 22.17 -9.65 10.03
CA ILE A 139 23.07 -9.34 8.91
C ILE A 139 24.54 -9.47 9.33
N GLN A 140 24.93 -8.89 10.47
CA GLN A 140 26.31 -8.97 10.97
C GLN A 140 26.77 -10.42 11.21
N CYS A 141 25.87 -11.29 11.69
CA CYS A 141 26.18 -12.69 11.96
C CYS A 141 26.08 -13.58 10.71
N SER A 142 25.40 -13.12 9.64
CA SER A 142 25.17 -13.91 8.42
C SER A 142 26.39 -14.00 7.52
N THR A 143 27.36 -13.11 7.68
CA THR A 143 28.59 -13.09 6.89
C THR A 143 29.83 -12.98 7.78
N LYS A 144 30.91 -13.64 7.32
CA LYS A 144 32.23 -13.50 7.91
C LYS A 144 33.13 -12.53 7.13
N ASP A 145 32.64 -12.07 5.96
CA ASP A 145 33.37 -11.15 5.10
C ASP A 145 33.38 -9.74 5.71
N PRO A 146 34.56 -9.17 5.98
CA PRO A 146 34.67 -7.85 6.60
C PRO A 146 34.04 -6.73 5.77
N ALA A 147 34.04 -6.82 4.43
CA ALA A 147 33.46 -5.81 3.55
C ALA A 147 31.94 -5.82 3.66
N LEU A 148 31.31 -7.00 3.75
CA LEU A 148 29.87 -7.13 3.95
C LEU A 148 29.45 -6.69 5.35
N GLN A 149 30.26 -6.95 6.39
CA GLN A 149 30.01 -6.45 7.74
C GLN A 149 30.07 -4.92 7.81
N GLN A 150 31.05 -4.30 7.15
CA GLN A 150 31.14 -2.83 7.05
C GLN A 150 29.98 -2.25 6.26
N SER A 151 29.57 -2.90 5.17
CA SER A 151 28.41 -2.50 4.38
C SER A 151 27.11 -2.57 5.20
N ALA A 152 26.92 -3.63 5.98
CA ALA A 152 25.80 -3.76 6.89
C ALA A 152 25.78 -2.66 7.96
N ALA A 153 26.95 -2.35 8.55
CA ALA A 153 27.06 -1.26 9.52
C ALA A 153 26.74 0.11 8.90
N ALA A 154 27.19 0.38 7.68
CA ALA A 154 26.85 1.61 6.94
C ALA A 154 25.36 1.70 6.64
N MET A 155 24.70 0.59 6.24
CA MET A 155 23.26 0.55 6.01
C MET A 155 22.46 0.86 7.29
N LEU A 156 22.93 0.39 8.45
CA LEU A 156 22.33 0.68 9.75
C LEU A 156 22.48 2.14 10.16
N ALA A 157 23.65 2.74 9.89
CA ALA A 157 23.91 4.16 10.11
C ALA A 157 23.19 5.06 9.07
N ASN A 158 22.39 4.47 8.16
CA ASN A 158 21.77 5.13 7.00
C ASN A 158 22.79 5.84 6.08
N ASP A 159 24.06 5.43 6.13
CA ASP A 159 25.10 5.87 5.18
C ASP A 159 25.04 5.01 3.91
N VAL A 160 24.01 5.32 3.10
CA VAL A 160 23.68 4.56 1.90
C VAL A 160 24.81 4.65 0.85
N SER A 161 25.51 5.78 0.81
CA SER A 161 26.60 6.03 -0.16
C SER A 161 27.82 5.16 0.12
N THR A 162 28.23 5.05 1.38
CA THR A 162 29.33 4.17 1.79
C THR A 162 28.95 2.70 1.58
N ALA A 163 27.72 2.29 1.93
CA ALA A 163 27.24 0.93 1.70
C ALA A 163 27.29 0.56 0.20
N GLU A 164 26.81 1.45 -0.69
CA GLU A 164 26.85 1.22 -2.13
C GLU A 164 28.26 1.02 -2.67
N ARG A 165 29.18 1.89 -2.29
CA ARG A 165 30.56 1.83 -2.74
C ARG A 165 31.25 0.52 -2.30
N LEU A 166 31.09 0.13 -1.04
CA LEU A 166 31.66 -1.10 -0.50
C LEU A 166 31.11 -2.35 -1.22
N LEU A 167 29.79 -2.41 -1.39
CA LEU A 167 29.15 -3.54 -2.05
C LEU A 167 29.52 -3.66 -3.54
N LYS A 168 29.59 -2.54 -4.26
CA LYS A 168 30.05 -2.54 -5.65
C LYS A 168 31.51 -3.03 -5.77
N THR A 169 32.40 -2.57 -4.88
CA THR A 169 33.80 -3.01 -4.87
C THR A 169 33.90 -4.51 -4.57
N HIS A 170 33.13 -5.01 -3.60
CA HIS A 170 33.08 -6.43 -3.27
C HIS A 170 32.59 -7.28 -4.45
N LEU A 171 31.49 -6.85 -5.11
CA LEU A 171 30.89 -7.58 -6.24
C LEU A 171 31.75 -7.54 -7.52
N GLN A 172 32.67 -6.59 -7.67
CA GLN A 172 33.68 -6.64 -8.75
C GLN A 172 34.61 -7.84 -8.58
N GLN A 173 34.89 -8.25 -7.34
CA GLN A 173 35.79 -9.39 -7.03
C GLN A 173 34.99 -10.72 -6.94
N THR A 174 33.77 -10.64 -6.43
CA THR A 174 32.88 -11.79 -6.17
C THR A 174 31.49 -11.58 -6.76
N PRO A 175 31.32 -11.60 -8.10
CA PRO A 175 30.07 -11.16 -8.76
C PRO A 175 28.85 -12.08 -8.50
N THR A 176 29.04 -13.24 -7.90
CA THR A 176 27.97 -14.21 -7.57
C THR A 176 27.71 -14.31 -6.06
N ASP A 177 28.22 -13.39 -5.26
CA ASP A 177 27.94 -13.35 -3.83
C ASP A 177 26.49 -12.91 -3.57
N VAL A 178 25.63 -13.89 -3.35
CA VAL A 178 24.18 -13.72 -3.19
C VAL A 178 23.81 -12.75 -2.04
N PRO A 179 24.39 -12.85 -0.83
CA PRO A 179 24.22 -11.85 0.22
C PRO A 179 24.57 -10.43 -0.22
N ALA A 180 25.70 -10.23 -0.89
CA ALA A 180 26.12 -8.92 -1.36
C ALA A 180 25.18 -8.34 -2.43
N ILE A 181 24.73 -9.16 -3.38
CA ILE A 181 23.74 -8.77 -4.41
C ILE A 181 22.46 -8.30 -3.74
N ARG A 182 21.91 -9.05 -2.76
CA ARG A 182 20.71 -8.67 -2.02
C ARG A 182 20.88 -7.35 -1.27
N MET A 183 22.02 -7.16 -0.58
CA MET A 183 22.31 -5.91 0.13
C MET A 183 22.40 -4.73 -0.83
N LEU A 184 23.02 -4.89 -2.00
CA LEU A 184 23.07 -3.84 -3.01
C LEU A 184 21.70 -3.53 -3.60
N ALA A 185 20.83 -4.52 -3.75
CA ALA A 185 19.44 -4.33 -4.15
C ALA A 185 18.66 -3.52 -3.10
N GLU A 186 18.85 -3.79 -1.81
CA GLU A 186 18.23 -3.01 -0.73
C GLU A 186 18.71 -1.54 -0.74
N VAL A 187 20.01 -1.31 -0.96
CA VAL A 187 20.59 0.03 -1.16
C VAL A 187 19.93 0.73 -2.36
N ALA A 188 19.80 0.05 -3.49
CA ALA A 188 19.11 0.60 -4.68
C ALA A 188 17.66 0.95 -4.39
N MET A 189 16.94 0.12 -3.62
CA MET A 189 15.55 0.41 -3.19
C MET A 189 15.45 1.65 -2.29
N ARG A 190 16.42 1.86 -1.37
CA ARG A 190 16.48 3.07 -0.52
C ARG A 190 16.77 4.32 -1.34
N LEU A 191 17.56 4.21 -2.40
CA LEU A 191 17.86 5.29 -3.36
C LEU A 191 16.75 5.51 -4.41
N GLY A 192 15.66 4.75 -4.36
CA GLY A 192 14.56 4.85 -5.33
C GLY A 192 14.88 4.27 -6.72
N ARG A 193 16.05 3.62 -6.89
CA ARG A 193 16.48 2.98 -8.15
C ARG A 193 15.85 1.59 -8.30
N ASN A 194 14.53 1.58 -8.48
CA ASN A 194 13.74 0.35 -8.46
C ASN A 194 14.08 -0.63 -9.60
N ASP A 195 14.49 -0.14 -10.77
CA ASP A 195 14.84 -1.00 -11.91
C ASP A 195 16.19 -1.70 -11.69
N ASP A 196 17.17 -1.02 -11.10
CA ASP A 196 18.43 -1.65 -10.70
C ASP A 196 18.20 -2.69 -9.62
N ALA A 197 17.38 -2.36 -8.63
CA ALA A 197 17.01 -3.29 -7.56
C ALA A 197 16.32 -4.56 -8.10
N ALA A 198 15.44 -4.43 -9.11
CA ALA A 198 14.78 -5.56 -9.74
C ALA A 198 15.79 -6.52 -10.36
N LYS A 199 16.67 -6.02 -11.21
CA LYS A 199 17.71 -6.83 -11.86
C LYS A 199 18.60 -7.57 -10.85
N LEU A 200 18.96 -6.88 -9.76
CA LEU A 200 19.77 -7.46 -8.69
C LEU A 200 19.03 -8.56 -7.93
N LEU A 201 17.72 -8.36 -7.62
CA LEU A 201 16.94 -9.37 -6.91
C LEU A 201 16.58 -10.56 -7.81
N GLU A 202 16.27 -10.33 -9.07
CA GLU A 202 16.10 -11.39 -10.07
C GLU A 202 17.36 -12.26 -10.16
N ARG A 203 18.52 -11.60 -10.30
CA ARG A 203 19.82 -12.31 -10.31
C ARG A 203 20.09 -13.06 -9.01
N CYS A 204 19.74 -12.48 -7.87
CA CYS A 204 19.86 -13.13 -6.57
C CYS A 204 19.00 -14.41 -6.50
N LEU A 205 17.78 -14.36 -7.00
CA LEU A 205 16.85 -15.50 -7.01
C LEU A 205 17.18 -16.55 -8.07
N GLU A 206 17.83 -16.18 -9.18
CA GLU A 206 18.42 -17.14 -10.13
C GLU A 206 19.53 -17.96 -9.47
N LEU A 207 20.43 -17.30 -8.73
CA LEU A 207 21.56 -17.95 -8.06
C LEU A 207 21.13 -18.76 -6.83
N ALA A 208 20.11 -18.28 -6.11
CA ALA A 208 19.59 -18.90 -4.89
C ALA A 208 18.05 -18.85 -4.83
N PRO A 209 17.35 -19.76 -5.54
CA PRO A 209 15.88 -19.73 -5.65
C PRO A 209 15.13 -19.86 -4.31
N THR A 210 15.77 -20.42 -3.29
CA THR A 210 15.17 -20.61 -1.95
C THR A 210 15.53 -19.48 -0.96
N PHE A 211 16.20 -18.43 -1.41
CA PHE A 211 16.63 -17.33 -0.52
C PHE A 211 15.45 -16.42 -0.15
N ALA A 212 14.79 -16.75 0.95
CA ALA A 212 13.57 -16.10 1.42
C ALA A 212 13.72 -14.57 1.59
N ALA A 213 14.86 -14.09 2.10
CA ALA A 213 15.07 -12.64 2.30
C ALA A 213 15.11 -11.86 0.98
N ALA A 214 15.71 -12.43 -0.08
CA ALA A 214 15.68 -11.81 -1.41
C ALA A 214 14.27 -11.83 -2.00
N ARG A 215 13.55 -12.93 -1.84
CA ARG A 215 12.16 -13.06 -2.28
C ARG A 215 11.23 -12.07 -1.60
N TYR A 216 11.40 -11.85 -0.29
CA TYR A 216 10.64 -10.86 0.46
C TYR A 216 10.91 -9.43 -0.05
N ASN A 217 12.18 -9.07 -0.25
CA ASN A 217 12.55 -7.77 -0.81
C ASN A 217 12.00 -7.61 -2.24
N TYR A 218 12.00 -8.69 -3.04
CA TYR A 218 11.46 -8.68 -4.40
C TYR A 218 9.94 -8.47 -4.40
N ALA A 219 9.20 -9.12 -3.51
CA ALA A 219 7.77 -8.91 -3.34
C ALA A 219 7.44 -7.43 -3.00
N ILE A 220 8.21 -6.81 -2.08
CA ILE A 220 8.07 -5.38 -1.74
C ILE A 220 8.38 -4.50 -2.96
N LEU A 221 9.42 -4.82 -3.70
CA LEU A 221 9.83 -4.06 -4.89
C LEU A 221 8.76 -4.11 -5.99
N LEU A 222 8.21 -5.30 -6.27
CA LEU A 222 7.11 -5.48 -7.23
C LEU A 222 5.90 -4.62 -6.86
N GLN A 223 5.58 -4.53 -5.56
CA GLN A 223 4.55 -3.62 -5.08
C GLN A 223 4.85 -2.15 -5.39
N ARG A 224 6.12 -1.70 -5.21
CA ARG A 224 6.55 -0.33 -5.53
C ARG A 224 6.51 -0.05 -7.04
N ARG A 225 6.74 -1.07 -7.86
CA ARG A 225 6.67 -1.02 -9.33
C ARG A 225 5.25 -1.13 -9.88
N ASN A 226 4.25 -1.21 -8.99
CA ASN A 226 2.85 -1.41 -9.36
C ASN A 226 2.57 -2.75 -10.08
N ASP A 227 3.27 -3.80 -9.66
CA ASP A 227 2.99 -5.18 -10.03
C ASP A 227 2.47 -5.96 -8.81
N PRO A 228 1.18 -5.81 -8.46
CA PRO A 228 0.62 -6.50 -7.31
C PRO A 228 0.44 -8.01 -7.57
N GLY A 229 0.29 -8.44 -8.83
CA GLY A 229 0.18 -9.85 -9.19
C GLY A 229 1.47 -10.61 -8.96
N GLY A 230 2.59 -10.08 -9.46
CA GLY A 230 3.92 -10.62 -9.19
C GLY A 230 4.26 -10.62 -7.70
N SER A 231 3.92 -9.52 -7.00
CA SER A 231 4.11 -9.43 -5.55
C SER A 231 3.33 -10.50 -4.79
N LEU A 232 2.06 -10.76 -5.18
CA LEU A 232 1.22 -11.81 -4.59
C LEU A 232 1.85 -13.19 -4.75
N ALA A 233 2.29 -13.52 -5.96
CA ALA A 233 2.92 -14.81 -6.24
C ALA A 233 4.17 -15.04 -5.39
N GLU A 234 5.01 -14.01 -5.20
CA GLU A 234 6.22 -14.14 -4.40
C GLU A 234 5.92 -14.29 -2.89
N VAL A 235 4.94 -13.57 -2.35
CA VAL A 235 4.59 -13.71 -0.94
C VAL A 235 3.89 -15.04 -0.64
N GLU A 236 3.09 -15.57 -1.58
CA GLU A 236 2.49 -16.90 -1.44
C GLU A 236 3.55 -18.01 -1.40
N ARG A 237 4.62 -17.89 -2.20
CA ARG A 237 5.78 -18.80 -2.12
C ARG A 237 6.48 -18.72 -0.76
N LEU A 238 6.58 -17.53 -0.15
CA LEU A 238 7.14 -17.36 1.19
C LEU A 238 6.24 -18.01 2.26
N LEU A 239 4.93 -17.80 2.17
CA LEU A 239 3.95 -18.38 3.09
C LEU A 239 3.85 -19.91 2.96
N ALA A 240 4.14 -20.47 1.77
CA ALA A 240 4.21 -21.92 1.60
C ALA A 240 5.37 -22.55 2.40
N VAL A 241 6.45 -21.78 2.66
CA VAL A 241 7.60 -22.24 3.47
C VAL A 241 7.40 -21.93 4.96
N ASP A 242 6.91 -20.72 5.26
CA ASP A 242 6.62 -20.29 6.64
C ASP A 242 5.26 -19.59 6.72
N PRO A 243 4.17 -20.37 6.89
CA PRO A 243 2.80 -19.83 6.88
C PRO A 243 2.47 -18.97 8.12
N ARG A 244 3.30 -19.02 9.15
CA ARG A 244 3.09 -18.28 10.41
C ARG A 244 3.99 -17.05 10.56
N SER A 245 4.90 -16.78 9.61
CA SER A 245 5.72 -15.58 9.65
C SER A 245 4.84 -14.32 9.71
N PRO A 246 4.94 -13.52 10.76
CA PRO A 246 4.10 -12.32 10.88
C PRO A 246 4.43 -11.28 9.80
N SER A 247 5.70 -11.17 9.39
CA SER A 247 6.13 -10.24 8.32
C SER A 247 5.53 -10.62 6.96
N TYR A 248 5.51 -11.93 6.63
CA TYR A 248 4.92 -12.40 5.37
C TYR A 248 3.41 -12.24 5.35
N ARG A 249 2.74 -12.57 6.47
CA ARG A 249 1.29 -12.40 6.62
C ARG A 249 0.88 -10.93 6.55
N ASN A 250 1.64 -10.03 7.16
CA ASN A 250 1.37 -8.59 7.07
C ASN A 250 1.53 -8.09 5.62
N LEU A 251 2.61 -8.47 4.92
CA LEU A 251 2.81 -8.12 3.52
C LEU A 251 1.68 -8.68 2.64
N TYR A 252 1.28 -9.93 2.88
CA TYR A 252 0.17 -10.57 2.19
C TYR A 252 -1.14 -9.79 2.36
N ALA A 253 -1.48 -9.39 3.59
CA ALA A 253 -2.67 -8.59 3.86
C ALA A 253 -2.66 -7.24 3.13
N VAL A 254 -1.49 -6.56 3.09
CA VAL A 254 -1.31 -5.32 2.33
C VAL A 254 -1.53 -5.52 0.84
N ILE A 255 -1.00 -6.62 0.26
CA ILE A 255 -1.16 -6.93 -1.17
C ILE A 255 -2.63 -7.25 -1.48
N LEU A 256 -3.28 -8.08 -0.65
CA LEU A 256 -4.70 -8.41 -0.80
C LEU A 256 -5.57 -7.15 -0.80
N CYS A 257 -5.32 -6.22 0.11
CA CYS A 257 -6.01 -4.93 0.15
C CYS A 257 -5.79 -4.13 -1.15
N ARG A 258 -4.58 -4.20 -1.73
CA ARG A 258 -4.23 -3.48 -2.95
C ARG A 258 -4.91 -4.04 -4.20
N ILE A 259 -5.16 -5.35 -4.25
CA ILE A 259 -5.86 -5.99 -5.36
C ILE A 259 -7.38 -6.09 -5.16
N GLY A 260 -7.91 -5.52 -4.06
CA GLY A 260 -9.35 -5.51 -3.78
C GLY A 260 -9.89 -6.76 -3.06
N GLU A 261 -9.01 -7.64 -2.56
CA GLU A 261 -9.38 -8.83 -1.77
C GLU A 261 -9.55 -8.49 -0.28
N TYR A 262 -10.49 -7.57 0.01
CA TYR A 262 -10.60 -6.95 1.33
C TYR A 262 -10.98 -7.95 2.42
N GLU A 263 -11.95 -8.85 2.19
CA GLU A 263 -12.36 -9.86 3.17
C GLU A 263 -11.22 -10.80 3.57
N ARG A 264 -10.38 -11.18 2.60
CA ARG A 264 -9.19 -12.01 2.86
C ARG A 264 -8.17 -11.21 3.68
N SER A 265 -7.95 -9.95 3.33
CA SER A 265 -7.07 -9.04 4.07
C SER A 265 -7.53 -8.86 5.51
N THR A 266 -8.84 -8.62 5.72
CA THR A 266 -9.46 -8.47 7.04
C THR A 266 -9.24 -9.70 7.91
N ARG A 267 -9.40 -10.91 7.38
CA ARG A 267 -9.13 -12.16 8.11
C ARG A 267 -7.68 -12.28 8.54
N VAL A 268 -6.74 -12.01 7.63
CA VAL A 268 -5.30 -12.10 7.94
C VAL A 268 -4.92 -11.09 9.03
N TYR A 269 -5.43 -9.86 8.97
CA TYR A 269 -5.18 -8.87 10.03
C TYR A 269 -5.81 -9.27 11.37
N ALA A 270 -7.04 -9.81 11.37
CA ALA A 270 -7.69 -10.28 12.59
C ALA A 270 -6.85 -11.37 13.29
N GLU A 271 -6.40 -12.39 12.53
CA GLU A 271 -5.52 -13.44 13.06
C GLU A 271 -4.18 -12.88 13.57
N LEU A 272 -3.57 -11.93 12.86
CA LEU A 272 -2.35 -11.28 13.32
C LEU A 272 -2.56 -10.53 14.65
N LEU A 273 -3.71 -9.87 14.81
CA LEU A 273 -4.03 -9.09 16.00
C LEU A 273 -4.44 -9.97 17.19
N GLU A 274 -4.91 -11.20 16.98
CA GLU A 274 -5.07 -12.20 18.03
C GLU A 274 -3.70 -12.63 18.58
N GLU A 275 -2.70 -12.79 17.71
CA GLU A 275 -1.35 -13.22 18.09
C GLU A 275 -0.47 -12.05 18.60
N TYR A 276 -0.64 -10.83 18.02
CA TYR A 276 0.15 -9.64 18.30
C TYR A 276 -0.72 -8.42 18.64
N PRO A 277 -1.49 -8.43 19.71
CA PRO A 277 -2.48 -7.39 20.04
C PRO A 277 -1.85 -6.03 20.41
N ALA A 278 -0.54 -5.98 20.63
CA ALA A 278 0.17 -4.76 21.02
C ALA A 278 0.54 -3.85 19.83
N ASN A 279 0.49 -4.35 18.59
CA ASN A 279 0.94 -3.59 17.42
C ASN A 279 -0.06 -2.51 16.99
N ALA A 280 0.22 -1.26 17.30
CA ALA A 280 -0.61 -0.11 16.95
C ALA A 280 -0.79 0.04 15.43
N LYS A 281 0.27 -0.17 14.64
CA LYS A 281 0.25 -0.01 13.18
C LYS A 281 -0.58 -1.09 12.48
N VAL A 282 -0.59 -2.31 13.00
CA VAL A 282 -1.46 -3.38 12.48
C VAL A 282 -2.93 -3.08 12.79
N TRP A 283 -3.24 -2.58 13.99
CA TRP A 283 -4.59 -2.09 14.32
C TRP A 283 -5.03 -0.97 13.38
N LEU A 284 -4.13 -0.02 13.06
CA LEU A 284 -4.40 1.05 12.12
C LEU A 284 -4.71 0.51 10.71
N SER A 285 -3.86 -0.39 10.20
CA SER A 285 -4.05 -1.03 8.90
C SER A 285 -5.34 -1.84 8.82
N TYR A 286 -5.67 -2.58 9.88
CA TYR A 286 -6.94 -3.29 10.02
C TYR A 286 -8.12 -2.34 9.94
N GLY A 287 -8.05 -1.21 10.66
CA GLY A 287 -9.06 -0.16 10.59
C GLY A 287 -9.25 0.40 9.17
N HIS A 288 -8.18 0.57 8.39
CA HIS A 288 -8.27 1.03 7.00
C HIS A 288 -9.02 0.05 6.09
N VAL A 289 -8.81 -1.26 6.28
CA VAL A 289 -9.53 -2.28 5.51
C VAL A 289 -10.99 -2.30 5.90
N LEU A 290 -11.31 -2.30 7.20
CA LEU A 290 -12.67 -2.25 7.72
C LEU A 290 -13.44 -1.01 7.23
N LYS A 291 -12.77 0.17 7.19
CA LYS A 291 -13.33 1.38 6.59
C LYS A 291 -13.70 1.16 5.13
N THR A 292 -12.83 0.53 4.36
CA THR A 292 -13.05 0.26 2.93
C THR A 292 -14.25 -0.67 2.73
N GLU A 293 -14.42 -1.68 3.59
CA GLU A 293 -15.57 -2.58 3.60
C GLU A 293 -16.87 -1.92 4.13
N GLY A 294 -16.79 -0.71 4.72
CA GLY A 294 -17.94 -0.03 5.33
C GLY A 294 -18.33 -0.55 6.72
N ARG A 295 -17.48 -1.30 7.39
CA ARG A 295 -17.68 -1.84 8.74
C ARG A 295 -17.32 -0.77 9.79
N GLN A 296 -18.11 0.30 9.84
CA GLN A 296 -17.78 1.55 10.53
C GLN A 296 -17.50 1.36 12.02
N ASP A 297 -18.35 0.64 12.77
CA ASP A 297 -18.17 0.48 14.23
C ASP A 297 -16.87 -0.28 14.55
N GLN A 298 -16.58 -1.33 13.79
CA GLN A 298 -15.35 -2.10 13.95
C GLN A 298 -14.11 -1.30 13.54
N CYS A 299 -14.24 -0.46 12.53
CA CYS A 299 -13.20 0.47 12.09
C CYS A 299 -12.85 1.47 13.20
N VAL A 300 -13.85 2.08 13.83
CA VAL A 300 -13.66 3.01 14.96
C VAL A 300 -12.98 2.30 16.12
N GLU A 301 -13.42 1.09 16.47
CA GLU A 301 -12.79 0.29 17.54
C GLU A 301 -11.33 -0.04 17.21
N ALA A 302 -11.02 -0.42 15.97
CA ALA A 302 -9.65 -0.71 15.53
C ALA A 302 -8.74 0.53 15.68
N TYR A 303 -9.20 1.71 15.25
CA TYR A 303 -8.44 2.95 15.42
C TYR A 303 -8.30 3.34 16.89
N ARG A 304 -9.32 3.12 17.73
CA ARG A 304 -9.24 3.35 19.18
C ARG A 304 -8.22 2.42 19.84
N ARG A 305 -8.15 1.16 19.43
CA ARG A 305 -7.13 0.22 19.90
C ARG A 305 -5.73 0.62 19.46
N SER A 306 -5.57 1.12 18.23
CA SER A 306 -4.31 1.70 17.74
C SER A 306 -3.85 2.84 18.64
N ILE A 307 -4.73 3.82 18.92
CA ILE A 307 -4.46 4.96 19.81
C ILE A 307 -4.11 4.52 21.24
N ALA A 308 -4.82 3.52 21.78
CA ALA A 308 -4.55 3.00 23.13
C ALA A 308 -3.18 2.34 23.24
N ARG A 309 -2.65 1.77 22.15
CA ARG A 309 -1.31 1.16 22.09
C ARG A 309 -0.20 2.17 21.85
N ASP A 310 -0.46 3.14 20.99
CA ASP A 310 0.46 4.25 20.71
C ASP A 310 -0.29 5.58 20.62
N PRO A 311 -0.43 6.31 21.74
CA PRO A 311 -1.07 7.62 21.75
C PRO A 311 -0.32 8.68 20.93
N GLY A 312 0.95 8.45 20.57
CA GLY A 312 1.75 9.33 19.74
C GLY A 312 1.51 9.16 18.23
N LEU A 313 0.84 8.11 17.82
CA LEU A 313 0.56 7.81 16.41
C LEU A 313 -0.56 8.74 15.86
N GLY A 314 -0.18 9.92 15.37
CA GLY A 314 -1.11 10.93 14.87
C GLY A 314 -2.03 10.43 13.74
N GLU A 315 -1.54 9.51 12.89
CA GLU A 315 -2.31 8.93 11.79
C GLU A 315 -3.59 8.23 12.26
N ALA A 316 -3.59 7.62 13.44
CA ALA A 316 -4.79 6.97 13.98
C ALA A 316 -5.89 7.98 14.33
N TYR A 317 -5.53 9.14 14.86
CA TYR A 317 -6.48 10.23 15.13
C TYR A 317 -6.98 10.86 13.82
N TRP A 318 -6.09 11.11 12.86
CA TRP A 318 -6.50 11.58 11.54
C TRP A 318 -7.44 10.58 10.86
N SER A 319 -7.19 9.29 10.99
CA SER A 319 -8.05 8.25 10.42
C SER A 319 -9.46 8.26 10.99
N LEU A 320 -9.64 8.51 12.30
CA LEU A 320 -10.94 8.77 12.92
C LEU A 320 -11.60 10.06 12.39
N ALA A 321 -10.86 11.16 12.31
CA ALA A 321 -11.34 12.42 11.75
C ALA A 321 -11.79 12.26 10.30
N ASN A 322 -11.04 11.49 9.52
CA ASN A 322 -11.28 11.25 8.09
C ASN A 322 -12.46 10.31 7.81
N LEU A 323 -13.09 9.71 8.81
CA LEU A 323 -14.41 9.07 8.66
C LEU A 323 -15.51 10.10 8.38
N LYS A 324 -15.32 11.37 8.73
CA LYS A 324 -16.27 12.51 8.60
C LYS A 324 -17.53 12.37 9.48
N THR A 325 -17.89 11.18 9.87
CA THR A 325 -19.05 10.84 10.73
C THR A 325 -18.69 10.76 12.21
N PHE A 326 -17.41 10.52 12.51
CA PHE A 326 -16.90 10.44 13.87
C PHE A 326 -16.80 11.82 14.52
N ARG A 327 -17.11 11.90 15.81
CA ARG A 327 -17.00 13.11 16.64
C ARG A 327 -16.07 12.84 17.80
N PHE A 328 -15.07 13.70 17.96
CA PHE A 328 -14.14 13.63 19.08
C PHE A 328 -14.77 14.14 20.38
N THR A 329 -14.39 13.50 21.49
CA THR A 329 -14.72 13.97 22.84
C THR A 329 -13.71 15.01 23.33
N GLU A 330 -14.04 15.77 24.41
CA GLU A 330 -13.08 16.67 25.04
C GLU A 330 -11.82 15.96 25.55
N ALA A 331 -11.95 14.70 25.99
CA ALA A 331 -10.80 13.88 26.36
C ALA A 331 -9.86 13.60 25.15
N ASP A 332 -10.43 13.35 23.98
CA ASP A 332 -9.65 13.17 22.76
C ASP A 332 -8.90 14.45 22.37
N LEU A 333 -9.59 15.60 22.43
CA LEU A 333 -8.99 16.90 22.12
C LEU A 333 -7.83 17.22 23.08
N SER A 334 -8.04 16.97 24.37
CA SER A 334 -7.00 17.15 25.39
C SER A 334 -5.81 16.23 25.15
N ALA A 335 -6.04 14.96 24.79
CA ALA A 335 -5.00 14.00 24.45
C ALA A 335 -4.18 14.45 23.22
N MET A 336 -4.84 14.88 22.14
CA MET A 336 -4.16 15.38 20.93
C MET A 336 -3.30 16.63 21.23
N ARG A 337 -3.83 17.60 22.00
CA ARG A 337 -3.08 18.78 22.40
C ARG A 337 -1.87 18.43 23.28
N ALA A 338 -2.02 17.47 24.19
CA ALA A 338 -0.91 16.98 25.01
C ALA A 338 0.19 16.32 24.17
N GLN A 339 -0.18 15.55 23.13
CA GLN A 339 0.80 14.96 22.21
C GLN A 339 1.54 16.04 21.40
N LEU A 340 0.85 17.05 20.89
CA LEU A 340 1.48 18.17 20.18
C LEU A 340 2.48 18.95 21.04
N ALA A 341 2.29 18.99 22.35
CA ALA A 341 3.19 19.65 23.28
C ALA A 341 4.44 18.80 23.64
N ARG A 342 4.50 17.53 23.26
CA ARG A 342 5.64 16.65 23.59
C ARG A 342 6.88 17.05 22.80
N PRO A 343 8.05 17.17 23.46
CA PRO A 343 9.32 17.30 22.77
C PRO A 343 9.64 16.01 22.00
N GLY A 344 10.15 16.16 20.77
CA GLY A 344 10.55 15.02 19.93
C GLY A 344 9.41 14.29 19.20
N LEU A 345 8.19 14.86 19.17
CA LEU A 345 7.15 14.37 18.29
C LEU A 345 7.59 14.57 16.83
N ASP A 346 7.51 13.51 16.03
CA ASP A 346 7.84 13.56 14.61
C ASP A 346 6.86 14.43 13.82
N ASP A 347 7.33 14.99 12.70
CA ASP A 347 6.56 15.97 11.92
C ASP A 347 5.36 15.32 11.22
N GLU A 348 5.40 14.04 10.86
CA GLU A 348 4.28 13.30 10.30
C GLU A 348 3.15 13.16 11.31
N SER A 349 3.45 12.75 12.55
CA SER A 349 2.47 12.68 13.62
C SER A 349 1.93 14.07 13.97
N ARG A 350 2.79 15.09 14.04
CA ARG A 350 2.39 16.50 14.27
C ARG A 350 1.40 16.98 13.22
N LEU A 351 1.69 16.75 11.95
CA LEU A 351 0.83 17.08 10.82
C LEU A 351 -0.55 16.42 10.96
N ASN A 352 -0.57 15.13 11.26
CA ASN A 352 -1.81 14.37 11.44
C ASN A 352 -2.65 14.86 12.61
N PHE A 353 -2.04 15.21 13.74
CA PHE A 353 -2.76 15.82 14.87
C PHE A 353 -3.38 17.17 14.50
N HIS A 354 -2.67 18.02 13.75
CA HIS A 354 -3.23 19.28 13.30
C HIS A 354 -4.43 19.07 12.36
N PHE A 355 -4.37 18.16 11.40
CA PHE A 355 -5.53 17.84 10.57
C PHE A 355 -6.72 17.29 11.39
N ALA A 356 -6.46 16.45 12.39
CA ALA A 356 -7.50 15.89 13.26
C ALA A 356 -8.16 16.97 14.11
N LEU A 357 -7.36 17.86 14.74
CA LEU A 357 -7.86 19.00 15.51
C LEU A 357 -8.61 20.00 14.63
N GLY A 358 -8.10 20.27 13.41
CA GLY A 358 -8.80 21.13 12.44
C GLY A 358 -10.20 20.60 12.14
N LYS A 359 -10.34 19.28 11.93
CA LYS A 359 -11.66 18.66 11.73
C LYS A 359 -12.54 18.72 12.98
N ALA A 360 -11.96 18.52 14.15
CA ALA A 360 -12.70 18.60 15.40
C ALA A 360 -13.23 20.03 15.67
N CYS A 361 -12.42 21.06 15.42
CA CYS A 361 -12.83 22.46 15.52
C CYS A 361 -13.92 22.81 14.48
N GLU A 362 -13.79 22.30 13.24
CA GLU A 362 -14.81 22.44 12.20
C GLU A 362 -16.15 21.84 12.67
N ASP A 363 -16.12 20.66 13.27
CA ASP A 363 -17.30 19.98 13.80
C ASP A 363 -17.97 20.72 14.99
N ALA A 364 -17.17 21.47 15.73
CA ALA A 364 -17.64 22.34 16.81
C ALA A 364 -18.11 23.74 16.32
N GLY A 365 -17.96 24.04 15.01
CA GLY A 365 -18.32 25.34 14.42
C GLY A 365 -17.26 26.44 14.61
N ASP A 366 -16.10 26.10 15.20
CA ASP A 366 -14.99 27.06 15.34
C ASP A 366 -14.12 27.02 14.06
N HIS A 367 -14.62 27.71 13.03
CA HIS A 367 -13.97 27.73 11.73
C HIS A 367 -12.62 28.44 11.71
N ALA A 368 -12.42 29.40 12.66
CA ALA A 368 -11.16 30.14 12.77
C ALA A 368 -10.04 29.22 13.28
N GLN A 369 -10.25 28.52 14.39
CA GLN A 369 -9.28 27.54 14.89
C GLN A 369 -9.11 26.38 13.91
N ALA A 370 -10.19 25.93 13.25
CA ALA A 370 -10.10 24.88 12.23
C ALA A 370 -9.17 25.29 11.10
N PHE A 371 -9.31 26.51 10.56
CA PHE A 371 -8.44 27.02 9.50
C PHE A 371 -6.98 27.13 9.95
N GLU A 372 -6.74 27.62 11.16
CA GLU A 372 -5.38 27.71 11.71
C GLU A 372 -4.71 26.33 11.79
N HIS A 373 -5.40 25.33 12.32
CA HIS A 373 -4.88 23.97 12.37
C HIS A 373 -4.62 23.38 10.96
N TYR A 374 -5.52 23.54 10.00
CA TYR A 374 -5.29 23.13 8.62
C TYR A 374 -4.09 23.84 7.99
N ALA A 375 -3.94 25.15 8.24
CA ALA A 375 -2.81 25.93 7.71
C ALA A 375 -1.47 25.45 8.29
N GLN A 376 -1.41 25.16 9.60
CA GLN A 376 -0.22 24.64 10.26
C GLN A 376 0.15 23.25 9.72
N ALA A 377 -0.81 22.34 9.59
CA ALA A 377 -0.60 21.02 8.98
C ALA A 377 -0.04 21.13 7.57
N ASN A 378 -0.65 21.97 6.76
CA ASN A 378 -0.23 22.19 5.37
C ASN A 378 1.17 22.80 5.28
N ALA A 379 1.53 23.72 6.19
CA ALA A 379 2.87 24.30 6.25
C ALA A 379 3.94 23.24 6.58
N LEU A 380 3.68 22.34 7.52
CA LEU A 380 4.55 21.21 7.84
C LEU A 380 4.78 20.32 6.60
N HIS A 381 3.71 19.93 5.90
CA HIS A 381 3.84 19.12 4.69
C HIS A 381 4.70 19.80 3.61
N ARG A 382 4.49 21.11 3.38
CA ARG A 382 5.21 21.88 2.37
C ARG A 382 6.70 22.09 2.69
N ALA A 383 7.08 22.03 3.96
CA ALA A 383 8.48 22.11 4.36
C ALA A 383 9.29 20.90 3.82
N ASP A 384 8.70 19.71 3.85
CA ASP A 384 9.33 18.48 3.38
C ASP A 384 9.06 18.18 1.89
N HIS A 385 7.90 18.60 1.37
CA HIS A 385 7.42 18.25 0.04
C HIS A 385 7.16 19.51 -0.78
N ARG A 386 8.17 20.01 -1.46
CA ARG A 386 8.02 21.17 -2.34
C ARG A 386 7.15 20.83 -3.54
N TYR A 387 6.20 21.70 -3.84
CA TYR A 387 5.42 21.68 -5.06
C TYR A 387 5.77 22.90 -5.91
N ASP A 388 5.97 22.69 -7.21
CA ASP A 388 6.23 23.75 -8.18
C ASP A 388 5.06 23.81 -9.18
N ALA A 389 4.23 24.85 -9.03
CA ALA A 389 3.08 25.04 -9.89
C ALA A 389 3.46 25.38 -11.34
N ASP A 390 4.64 26.00 -11.57
CA ASP A 390 5.10 26.33 -12.92
C ASP A 390 5.44 25.07 -13.72
N LEU A 391 5.98 24.04 -13.09
CA LEU A 391 6.20 22.74 -13.73
C LEU A 391 4.88 22.12 -14.22
N ASN A 392 3.80 22.23 -13.43
CA ASN A 392 2.50 21.72 -13.86
C ASN A 392 1.91 22.54 -15.02
N SER A 393 1.94 23.86 -14.92
CA SER A 393 1.45 24.74 -16.00
C SER A 393 2.26 24.53 -17.32
N ASN A 394 3.58 24.32 -17.23
CA ASN A 394 4.42 23.96 -18.36
C ASN A 394 4.02 22.61 -18.95
N ARG A 395 3.75 21.60 -18.09
CA ARG A 395 3.25 20.30 -18.51
C ARG A 395 1.95 20.43 -19.31
N VAL A 396 0.99 21.20 -18.80
CA VAL A 396 -0.30 21.41 -19.48
C VAL A 396 -0.10 22.08 -20.86
N ARG A 397 0.72 23.15 -20.93
CA ARG A 397 1.04 23.79 -22.21
C ARG A 397 1.64 22.79 -23.22
N ARG A 398 2.57 21.97 -22.79
CA ARG A 398 3.21 20.98 -23.66
C ARG A 398 2.24 19.89 -24.12
N LEU A 399 1.37 19.41 -23.24
CA LEU A 399 0.32 18.47 -23.62
C LEU A 399 -0.62 19.06 -24.68
N LYS A 400 -1.02 20.33 -24.52
CA LYS A 400 -1.85 21.04 -25.51
C LYS A 400 -1.14 21.19 -26.85
N THR A 401 0.16 21.45 -26.84
CA THR A 401 0.95 21.60 -28.09
C THR A 401 1.12 20.26 -28.82
N THR A 402 1.23 19.15 -28.07
CA THR A 402 1.43 17.82 -28.67
C THR A 402 0.12 17.21 -29.13
N PHE A 403 -0.90 17.25 -28.27
CA PHE A 403 -2.22 16.67 -28.58
C PHE A 403 -3.07 17.69 -29.32
N THR A 404 -2.95 17.73 -30.65
CA THR A 404 -3.77 18.55 -31.51
C THR A 404 -4.85 17.74 -32.24
N ARG A 405 -5.76 18.39 -32.93
CA ARG A 405 -6.78 17.71 -33.75
C ARG A 405 -6.12 16.89 -34.87
N GLU A 406 -5.08 17.41 -35.46
CA GLU A 406 -4.27 16.75 -36.50
C GLU A 406 -3.60 15.49 -35.93
N PHE A 407 -3.01 15.59 -34.74
CA PHE A 407 -2.38 14.47 -34.06
C PHE A 407 -3.32 13.26 -33.93
N PHE A 408 -4.57 13.48 -33.53
CA PHE A 408 -5.56 12.41 -33.41
C PHE A 408 -6.11 11.95 -34.76
N SER A 409 -6.29 12.84 -35.71
CA SER A 409 -6.79 12.48 -37.05
C SER A 409 -5.81 11.60 -37.82
N GLU A 410 -4.51 11.88 -37.73
CA GLU A 410 -3.44 11.06 -38.34
C GLU A 410 -3.36 9.64 -37.73
N ARG A 411 -3.84 9.50 -36.51
CA ARG A 411 -3.83 8.20 -35.76
C ARG A 411 -5.23 7.59 -35.59
N ALA A 412 -6.17 8.05 -36.41
CA ALA A 412 -7.52 7.49 -36.42
C ALA A 412 -7.49 6.00 -36.74
N GLY A 413 -8.24 5.19 -35.98
CA GLY A 413 -8.23 3.72 -36.09
C GLY A 413 -7.05 3.02 -35.41
N SER A 414 -6.17 3.77 -34.72
CA SER A 414 -5.16 3.18 -33.82
C SER A 414 -5.76 2.88 -32.45
N GLY A 415 -5.00 2.13 -31.65
CA GLY A 415 -5.39 1.76 -30.28
C GLY A 415 -6.20 0.46 -30.21
N CYS A 416 -6.58 0.07 -28.99
CA CYS A 416 -7.39 -1.10 -28.72
C CYS A 416 -8.87 -0.71 -28.75
N ASP A 417 -9.68 -1.43 -29.52
CA ASP A 417 -11.11 -1.12 -29.75
C ASP A 417 -12.04 -1.51 -28.58
N ALA A 418 -11.51 -1.97 -27.47
CA ALA A 418 -12.28 -2.36 -26.30
C ALA A 418 -13.14 -1.20 -25.75
N PRO A 419 -14.48 -1.37 -25.63
CA PRO A 419 -15.37 -0.33 -25.17
C PRO A 419 -15.63 -0.37 -23.65
N ASP A 420 -15.09 -1.36 -22.96
CA ASP A 420 -15.43 -1.70 -21.57
C ASP A 420 -14.87 -0.74 -20.51
N PRO A 421 -13.77 0.02 -20.70
CA PRO A 421 -13.31 0.96 -19.68
C PRO A 421 -14.15 2.24 -19.61
N ILE A 422 -14.53 2.62 -18.39
CA ILE A 422 -15.16 3.92 -18.07
C ILE A 422 -14.22 4.68 -17.14
N PHE A 423 -13.60 5.73 -17.64
CA PHE A 423 -12.70 6.58 -16.85
C PHE A 423 -13.46 7.71 -16.17
N ILE A 424 -13.27 7.88 -14.85
CA ILE A 424 -13.75 9.05 -14.12
C ILE A 424 -12.54 9.89 -13.73
N VAL A 425 -12.42 11.04 -14.36
CA VAL A 425 -11.30 11.98 -14.21
C VAL A 425 -11.75 13.29 -13.56
N GLY A 426 -10.83 14.19 -13.25
CA GLY A 426 -11.11 15.52 -12.71
C GLY A 426 -10.23 15.86 -11.52
N MET A 427 -10.67 16.79 -10.69
CA MET A 427 -9.99 17.09 -9.43
C MET A 427 -10.37 16.09 -8.33
N PRO A 428 -9.48 15.72 -7.42
CA PRO A 428 -9.90 15.09 -6.17
C PRO A 428 -10.96 15.96 -5.47
N ARG A 429 -11.87 15.34 -4.74
CA ARG A 429 -12.96 16.03 -4.04
C ARG A 429 -14.00 16.73 -4.92
N ALA A 430 -14.03 16.46 -6.21
CA ALA A 430 -15.02 16.97 -7.15
C ALA A 430 -16.31 16.13 -7.25
N GLY A 431 -16.44 15.05 -6.45
CA GLY A 431 -17.60 14.16 -6.50
C GLY A 431 -17.37 12.89 -7.33
N SER A 432 -16.17 12.60 -7.76
CA SER A 432 -15.84 11.41 -8.58
C SER A 432 -16.25 10.08 -7.93
N THR A 433 -16.15 9.95 -6.58
CA THR A 433 -16.60 8.75 -5.86
C THR A 433 -18.13 8.61 -5.89
N LEU A 434 -18.88 9.71 -5.90
CA LEU A 434 -20.34 9.67 -6.06
C LEU A 434 -20.72 9.13 -7.44
N LEU A 435 -20.06 9.61 -8.50
CA LEU A 435 -20.30 9.12 -9.88
C LEU A 435 -19.92 7.65 -10.01
N GLU A 436 -18.82 7.24 -9.43
CA GLU A 436 -18.38 5.85 -9.38
C GLU A 436 -19.43 4.98 -8.68
N GLN A 437 -19.98 5.41 -7.54
CA GLN A 437 -20.97 4.68 -6.79
C GLN A 437 -22.30 4.57 -7.55
N ILE A 438 -22.75 5.65 -8.19
CA ILE A 438 -23.94 5.68 -9.05
C ILE A 438 -23.79 4.68 -10.20
N LEU A 439 -22.71 4.76 -10.97
CA LEU A 439 -22.47 3.88 -12.11
C LEU A 439 -22.28 2.42 -11.71
N SER A 440 -21.58 2.15 -10.62
CA SER A 440 -21.36 0.78 -10.13
C SER A 440 -22.62 0.13 -9.53
N SER A 441 -23.69 0.92 -9.33
CA SER A 441 -25.02 0.41 -8.97
C SER A 441 -25.85 -0.04 -10.18
N HIS A 442 -25.32 0.16 -11.40
CA HIS A 442 -25.86 -0.42 -12.63
C HIS A 442 -25.42 -1.87 -12.78
N SER A 443 -26.33 -2.76 -13.21
CA SER A 443 -26.07 -4.21 -13.32
C SER A 443 -24.92 -4.57 -14.27
N ALA A 444 -24.66 -3.76 -15.29
CA ALA A 444 -23.62 -3.97 -16.29
C ALA A 444 -22.27 -3.35 -15.95
N VAL A 445 -22.12 -2.64 -14.83
CA VAL A 445 -20.90 -1.85 -14.53
C VAL A 445 -20.27 -2.31 -13.22
N GLU A 446 -19.00 -2.67 -13.28
CA GLU A 446 -18.18 -2.97 -12.11
C GLU A 446 -17.43 -1.72 -11.64
N GLY A 447 -17.59 -1.37 -10.36
CA GLY A 447 -16.75 -0.35 -9.71
C GLY A 447 -15.48 -1.00 -9.19
N THR A 448 -14.32 -0.50 -9.62
CA THR A 448 -13.03 -1.00 -9.15
C THR A 448 -12.47 -0.08 -8.05
N MET A 449 -11.44 0.69 -8.36
CA MET A 449 -10.78 1.62 -7.43
C MET A 449 -10.02 2.71 -8.20
N GLU A 450 -9.15 3.45 -7.53
CA GLU A 450 -8.18 4.35 -8.16
C GLU A 450 -7.05 3.51 -8.76
N LEU A 451 -7.17 3.19 -10.07
CA LEU A 451 -6.20 2.35 -10.77
C LEU A 451 -4.98 3.18 -11.21
N PRO A 452 -3.75 2.77 -10.87
CA PRO A 452 -2.55 3.52 -11.21
C PRO A 452 -2.00 3.24 -12.62
N GLU A 453 -2.64 2.39 -13.41
CA GLU A 453 -2.10 1.81 -14.64
C GLU A 453 -1.82 2.85 -15.72
N ILE A 454 -2.72 3.80 -15.94
CA ILE A 454 -2.49 4.90 -16.91
C ILE A 454 -1.31 5.78 -16.49
N ILE A 455 -1.23 6.12 -15.19
CA ILE A 455 -0.10 6.91 -14.65
C ILE A 455 1.21 6.14 -14.78
N SER A 456 1.20 4.83 -14.50
CA SER A 456 2.35 3.95 -14.63
C SER A 456 2.80 3.83 -16.09
N MET A 457 1.87 3.65 -17.02
CA MET A 457 2.14 3.61 -18.46
C MET A 457 2.76 4.93 -18.95
N ALA A 458 2.21 6.08 -18.57
CA ALA A 458 2.78 7.39 -18.90
C ALA A 458 4.20 7.55 -18.34
N LYS A 459 4.49 7.01 -17.15
CA LYS A 459 5.82 7.00 -16.56
C LYS A 459 6.77 6.08 -17.34
N GLU A 460 6.33 4.89 -17.72
CA GLU A 460 7.12 3.94 -18.52
C GLU A 460 7.47 4.54 -19.90
N LEU A 461 6.50 5.16 -20.56
CA LEU A 461 6.74 5.87 -21.83
C LEU A 461 7.75 7.00 -21.67
N ARG A 462 7.66 7.76 -20.57
CA ARG A 462 8.62 8.85 -20.31
C ARG A 462 10.06 8.34 -20.17
N THR A 463 10.28 7.16 -19.63
CA THR A 463 11.64 6.60 -19.53
C THR A 463 12.27 6.30 -20.90
N GLN A 464 11.48 6.24 -21.97
CA GLN A 464 11.92 6.09 -23.35
C GLN A 464 12.25 7.43 -24.02
N ALA A 465 11.90 8.55 -23.39
CA ALA A 465 12.20 9.89 -23.89
C ALA A 465 13.59 10.34 -23.43
N ASP A 466 14.30 11.06 -24.27
CA ASP A 466 15.57 11.73 -23.94
C ASP A 466 15.35 13.01 -23.10
N SER A 467 14.35 12.95 -22.18
CA SER A 467 13.92 14.10 -21.39
C SER A 467 13.39 13.67 -20.02
N LEU A 468 13.76 14.42 -18.99
CA LEU A 468 13.24 14.23 -17.63
C LEU A 468 11.86 14.87 -17.43
N GLU A 469 11.33 15.60 -18.40
CA GLU A 469 10.05 16.28 -18.29
C GLU A 469 8.86 15.30 -18.28
N ILE A 470 7.89 15.59 -17.44
CA ILE A 470 6.74 14.69 -17.20
C ILE A 470 5.89 14.53 -18.47
N ALA A 471 5.77 15.58 -19.29
CA ALA A 471 4.98 15.56 -20.52
C ALA A 471 5.68 14.87 -21.72
N ALA A 472 6.97 14.53 -21.61
CA ALA A 472 7.75 13.95 -22.70
C ALA A 472 7.18 12.61 -23.23
N TYR A 473 6.37 11.90 -22.43
CA TYR A 473 5.69 10.69 -22.90
C TYR A 473 4.78 10.94 -24.12
N ALA A 474 4.21 12.15 -24.25
CA ALA A 474 3.33 12.50 -25.37
C ALA A 474 4.13 12.57 -26.70
N GLU A 475 5.39 12.96 -26.64
CA GLU A 475 6.30 12.97 -27.81
C GLU A 475 6.69 11.53 -28.19
N VAL A 476 6.89 10.67 -27.21
CA VAL A 476 7.12 9.23 -27.45
C VAL A 476 5.90 8.61 -28.14
N LEU A 477 4.69 8.96 -27.72
CA LEU A 477 3.45 8.49 -28.36
C LEU A 477 3.36 8.94 -29.84
N ALA A 478 3.90 10.11 -30.19
CA ALA A 478 3.92 10.59 -31.56
C ALA A 478 4.74 9.70 -32.52
N SER A 479 5.73 8.97 -31.98
CA SER A 479 6.58 8.04 -32.75
C SER A 479 6.06 6.60 -32.80
N LYS A 480 5.01 6.26 -32.05
CA LYS A 480 4.47 4.91 -31.96
C LYS A 480 3.64 4.54 -33.20
N SER A 481 3.78 3.29 -33.65
CA SER A 481 2.93 2.73 -34.70
C SER A 481 1.51 2.41 -34.19
N ALA A 482 0.58 2.19 -35.11
CA ALA A 482 -0.77 1.74 -34.76
C ALA A 482 -0.78 0.43 -33.96
N THR A 483 0.15 -0.49 -34.27
CA THR A 483 0.32 -1.73 -33.52
C THR A 483 0.79 -1.48 -32.11
N ASP A 484 1.83 -0.64 -31.91
CA ASP A 484 2.32 -0.29 -30.57
C ASP A 484 1.22 0.35 -29.70
N LEU A 485 0.40 1.23 -30.30
CA LEU A 485 -0.70 1.88 -29.59
C LEU A 485 -1.80 0.89 -29.18
N ARG A 486 -2.08 -0.10 -30.03
CA ARG A 486 -3.00 -1.19 -29.71
C ARG A 486 -2.46 -2.04 -28.57
N GLU A 487 -1.20 -2.44 -28.64
CA GLU A 487 -0.53 -3.23 -27.59
C GLU A 487 -0.54 -2.51 -26.23
N LEU A 488 -0.36 -1.18 -26.21
CA LEU A 488 -0.48 -0.39 -24.98
C LEU A 488 -1.89 -0.46 -24.41
N GLY A 489 -2.94 -0.39 -25.23
CA GLY A 489 -4.33 -0.55 -24.79
C GLY A 489 -4.61 -1.95 -24.25
N GLU A 490 -4.12 -3.00 -24.92
CA GLU A 490 -4.23 -4.38 -24.48
C GLU A 490 -3.48 -4.63 -23.16
N GLN A 491 -2.28 -4.07 -23.01
CA GLN A 491 -1.52 -4.11 -21.75
C GLN A 491 -2.27 -3.44 -20.58
N TYR A 492 -2.93 -2.31 -20.83
CA TYR A 492 -3.78 -1.68 -19.84
C TYR A 492 -4.89 -2.61 -19.37
N LEU A 493 -5.61 -3.24 -20.30
CA LEU A 493 -6.69 -4.16 -19.99
C LEU A 493 -6.20 -5.39 -19.21
N GLU A 494 -5.05 -5.94 -19.58
CA GLU A 494 -4.47 -7.09 -18.89
C GLU A 494 -4.01 -6.72 -17.47
N ARG A 495 -3.32 -5.59 -17.29
CA ARG A 495 -2.87 -5.13 -15.97
C ARG A 495 -4.03 -4.81 -15.02
N THR A 496 -5.15 -4.32 -15.55
CA THR A 496 -6.35 -4.01 -14.75
C THR A 496 -7.18 -5.24 -14.39
N ARG A 497 -6.98 -6.36 -15.05
CA ARG A 497 -7.77 -7.60 -14.85
C ARG A 497 -7.76 -8.08 -13.40
N ILE A 498 -6.64 -7.98 -12.69
CA ILE A 498 -6.51 -8.40 -11.29
C ILE A 498 -7.45 -7.63 -10.35
N HIS A 499 -7.88 -6.43 -10.73
CA HIS A 499 -8.78 -5.56 -9.96
C HIS A 499 -10.26 -5.79 -10.29
N ARG A 500 -10.55 -6.51 -11.37
CA ARG A 500 -11.91 -6.87 -11.79
C ARG A 500 -12.33 -8.17 -11.11
N LYS A 501 -13.43 -8.14 -10.37
CA LYS A 501 -13.92 -9.25 -9.54
C LYS A 501 -15.20 -9.88 -10.06
N THR A 502 -15.80 -9.26 -11.08
CA THR A 502 -17.06 -9.70 -11.69
C THR A 502 -16.90 -9.84 -13.21
N ASP A 503 -17.84 -10.53 -13.86
CA ASP A 503 -17.89 -10.67 -15.32
C ASP A 503 -18.76 -9.57 -15.98
N ARG A 504 -18.93 -8.42 -15.31
CA ARG A 504 -19.72 -7.31 -15.87
C ARG A 504 -19.02 -6.75 -17.10
N PRO A 505 -19.79 -6.37 -18.16
CA PRO A 505 -19.20 -5.95 -19.43
C PRO A 505 -18.43 -4.62 -19.35
N PHE A 506 -18.69 -3.77 -18.35
CA PHE A 506 -17.98 -2.49 -18.18
C PHE A 506 -17.33 -2.43 -16.80
N PHE A 507 -16.21 -1.73 -16.70
CA PHE A 507 -15.57 -1.45 -15.42
C PHE A 507 -15.12 0.01 -15.34
N ILE A 508 -15.06 0.53 -14.11
CA ILE A 508 -14.69 1.92 -13.84
C ILE A 508 -13.24 2.00 -13.39
N ASP A 509 -12.44 2.82 -14.09
CA ASP A 509 -11.17 3.36 -13.58
C ASP A 509 -11.44 4.78 -13.05
N LYS A 510 -11.57 4.92 -11.73
CA LYS A 510 -11.79 6.22 -11.11
C LYS A 510 -10.49 6.74 -10.52
N MET A 511 -9.68 7.36 -11.34
CA MET A 511 -8.45 8.05 -10.95
C MET A 511 -8.54 9.52 -11.36
N PRO A 512 -8.87 10.45 -10.43
CA PRO A 512 -9.06 11.86 -10.78
C PRO A 512 -7.91 12.44 -11.58
N ASN A 513 -6.67 12.20 -11.20
CA ASN A 513 -5.48 12.74 -11.88
C ASN A 513 -5.27 12.23 -13.31
N ASN A 514 -6.04 11.23 -13.76
CA ASN A 514 -6.01 10.79 -15.17
C ASN A 514 -6.51 11.86 -16.14
N PHE A 515 -7.05 13.00 -15.67
CA PHE A 515 -7.34 14.14 -16.54
C PHE A 515 -6.08 14.63 -17.29
N LEU A 516 -4.90 14.52 -16.67
CA LEU A 516 -3.60 14.84 -17.29
C LEU A 516 -3.23 13.86 -18.42
N HIS A 517 -3.87 12.72 -18.46
CA HIS A 517 -3.61 11.64 -19.41
C HIS A 517 -4.79 11.36 -20.35
N THR A 518 -5.77 12.28 -20.42
CA THR A 518 -6.93 12.16 -21.33
C THR A 518 -6.52 11.89 -22.76
N GLY A 519 -5.45 12.55 -23.26
CA GLY A 519 -4.93 12.30 -24.61
C GLY A 519 -4.34 10.90 -24.80
N LEU A 520 -3.62 10.37 -23.79
CA LEU A 520 -3.12 8.99 -23.80
C LEU A 520 -4.28 7.99 -23.82
N ILE A 521 -5.25 8.16 -22.91
CA ILE A 521 -6.44 7.29 -22.83
C ILE A 521 -7.16 7.25 -24.19
N GLN A 522 -7.45 8.43 -24.76
CA GLN A 522 -8.16 8.51 -26.04
C GLN A 522 -7.39 7.87 -27.20
N LEU A 523 -6.05 7.87 -27.14
CA LEU A 523 -5.22 7.30 -28.17
C LEU A 523 -5.14 5.77 -28.08
N VAL A 524 -4.93 5.22 -26.88
CA VAL A 524 -4.72 3.78 -26.68
C VAL A 524 -6.04 3.00 -26.50
N LEU A 525 -7.13 3.67 -26.09
CA LEU A 525 -8.46 3.12 -25.84
C LEU A 525 -9.54 4.06 -26.43
N PRO A 526 -9.63 4.16 -27.76
CA PRO A 526 -10.46 5.17 -28.42
C PRO A 526 -11.96 5.05 -28.16
N ASN A 527 -12.43 3.86 -27.73
CA ASN A 527 -13.85 3.61 -27.42
C ASN A 527 -14.18 3.73 -25.94
N ALA A 528 -13.17 3.93 -25.08
CA ALA A 528 -13.39 4.16 -23.66
C ALA A 528 -14.25 5.41 -23.40
N LYS A 529 -15.08 5.37 -22.35
CA LYS A 529 -15.86 6.52 -21.89
C LYS A 529 -15.03 7.34 -20.91
N ILE A 530 -15.04 8.68 -21.08
CA ILE A 530 -14.31 9.61 -20.20
C ILE A 530 -15.30 10.57 -19.57
N ILE A 531 -15.39 10.55 -18.23
CA ILE A 531 -16.30 11.37 -17.44
C ILE A 531 -15.46 12.36 -16.62
N ASP A 532 -15.68 13.66 -16.85
CA ASP A 532 -15.04 14.73 -16.09
C ASP A 532 -15.92 15.15 -14.93
N ALA A 533 -15.53 14.76 -13.71
CA ALA A 533 -16.20 15.17 -12.46
C ALA A 533 -15.76 16.59 -12.09
N ARG A 534 -16.66 17.55 -12.18
CA ARG A 534 -16.39 18.97 -11.92
C ARG A 534 -17.24 19.48 -10.75
N ARG A 535 -16.64 20.34 -9.93
CA ARG A 535 -17.26 20.98 -8.78
C ARG A 535 -16.84 22.45 -8.71
N HIS A 536 -17.67 23.28 -8.07
CA HIS A 536 -17.39 24.70 -7.82
C HIS A 536 -15.93 24.91 -7.36
N PRO A 537 -15.15 25.81 -7.99
CA PRO A 537 -13.72 25.95 -7.74
C PRO A 537 -13.36 26.12 -6.25
N LEU A 538 -14.03 27.03 -5.52
CA LEU A 538 -13.75 27.21 -4.10
C LEU A 538 -14.11 25.98 -3.27
N GLY A 539 -15.25 25.34 -3.57
CA GLY A 539 -15.68 24.13 -2.87
C GLY A 539 -14.72 22.96 -3.07
N CYS A 540 -14.26 22.77 -4.30
CA CYS A 540 -13.29 21.73 -4.65
C CYS A 540 -11.91 22.00 -4.03
N CYS A 541 -11.33 23.17 -4.27
CA CYS A 541 -9.98 23.52 -3.83
C CYS A 541 -9.87 23.55 -2.30
N PHE A 542 -10.83 24.16 -1.60
CA PHE A 542 -10.80 24.17 -0.15
C PHE A 542 -11.02 22.78 0.46
N SER A 543 -11.85 21.93 -0.15
CA SER A 543 -12.00 20.53 0.27
C SER A 543 -10.70 19.72 0.09
N ASN A 544 -9.87 20.06 -0.90
CA ASN A 544 -8.52 19.51 -1.07
C ASN A 544 -7.58 20.01 0.02
N PHE A 545 -7.59 21.31 0.31
CA PHE A 545 -6.74 21.95 1.33
C PHE A 545 -6.97 21.37 2.74
N LYS A 546 -8.19 20.97 3.07
CA LYS A 546 -8.55 20.31 4.35
C LYS A 546 -8.24 18.80 4.39
N GLN A 547 -7.70 18.23 3.33
CA GLN A 547 -7.50 16.78 3.24
C GLN A 547 -6.03 16.42 3.31
N ASN A 548 -5.64 15.64 4.32
CA ASN A 548 -4.35 14.97 4.28
C ASN A 548 -4.42 13.77 3.35
N TYR A 549 -3.61 13.77 2.31
CA TYR A 549 -3.47 12.68 1.35
C TYR A 549 -2.24 11.83 1.68
N ALA A 550 -2.38 10.52 1.62
CA ALA A 550 -1.27 9.62 1.87
C ALA A 550 -0.12 9.79 0.88
N ARG A 551 -0.41 10.16 -0.38
CA ARG A 551 0.59 10.37 -1.46
C ARG A 551 0.02 11.20 -2.61
N GLY A 552 0.89 11.88 -3.34
CA GLY A 552 0.67 12.27 -4.74
C GLY A 552 -0.18 13.52 -4.99
N GLN A 553 -0.59 14.27 -3.97
CA GLN A 553 -1.43 15.48 -4.12
C GLN A 553 -0.74 16.72 -3.56
N ASN A 554 0.56 16.90 -3.84
CA ASN A 554 1.38 17.97 -3.24
C ASN A 554 0.86 19.39 -3.54
N PHE A 555 0.09 19.56 -4.60
CA PHE A 555 -0.57 20.83 -4.94
C PHE A 555 -1.65 21.25 -3.92
N SER A 556 -2.20 20.30 -3.15
CA SER A 556 -3.35 20.56 -2.27
C SER A 556 -3.00 21.28 -0.97
N TYR A 557 -1.72 21.32 -0.61
CA TYR A 557 -1.23 21.86 0.66
C TYR A 557 -0.94 23.38 0.64
N GLY A 558 -1.30 24.07 -0.46
CA GLY A 558 -1.22 25.53 -0.59
C GLY A 558 -2.44 26.09 -1.29
N LEU A 559 -3.03 27.17 -0.77
CA LEU A 559 -4.21 27.79 -1.39
C LEU A 559 -3.92 28.30 -2.81
N ILE A 560 -2.74 28.88 -3.02
CA ILE A 560 -2.31 29.37 -4.36
C ILE A 560 -2.05 28.17 -5.26
N ASP A 561 -1.35 27.15 -4.77
CA ASP A 561 -0.96 26.01 -5.55
C ASP A 561 -2.19 25.20 -6.03
N VAL A 562 -3.15 24.95 -5.15
CA VAL A 562 -4.39 24.25 -5.52
C VAL A 562 -5.26 25.08 -6.48
N GLY A 563 -5.28 26.41 -6.34
CA GLY A 563 -5.98 27.31 -7.26
C GLY A 563 -5.37 27.28 -8.67
N ARG A 564 -4.03 27.36 -8.76
CA ARG A 564 -3.30 27.26 -10.04
C ARG A 564 -3.49 25.87 -10.67
N PHE A 565 -3.42 24.81 -9.90
CA PHE A 565 -3.63 23.45 -10.40
C PHE A 565 -5.07 23.25 -10.92
N TYR A 566 -6.08 23.82 -10.23
CA TYR A 566 -7.46 23.80 -10.69
C TYR A 566 -7.62 24.57 -12.02
N ARG A 567 -6.98 25.70 -12.17
CA ARG A 567 -6.98 26.49 -13.43
C ARG A 567 -6.36 25.68 -14.57
N ASP A 568 -5.19 25.08 -14.34
CA ASP A 568 -4.50 24.23 -15.31
C ASP A 568 -5.37 23.02 -15.73
N TYR A 569 -6.10 22.42 -14.76
CA TYR A 569 -7.06 21.35 -15.03
C TYR A 569 -8.20 21.82 -15.96
N VAL A 570 -8.81 22.96 -15.66
CA VAL A 570 -9.92 23.49 -16.48
C VAL A 570 -9.42 23.83 -17.89
N GLU A 571 -8.24 24.43 -18.00
CA GLU A 571 -7.61 24.78 -19.28
C GLU A 571 -7.35 23.53 -20.15
N LEU A 572 -6.78 22.48 -19.55
CA LEU A 572 -6.48 21.24 -20.29
C LEU A 572 -7.77 20.52 -20.75
N MET A 573 -8.77 20.45 -19.87
CA MET A 573 -10.04 19.82 -20.23
C MET A 573 -10.82 20.61 -21.28
N ALA A 574 -10.72 21.95 -21.28
CA ALA A 574 -11.28 22.78 -22.34
C ALA A 574 -10.61 22.53 -23.71
N HIS A 575 -9.29 22.35 -23.70
CA HIS A 575 -8.55 21.97 -24.88
C HIS A 575 -9.04 20.62 -25.46
N PHE A 576 -9.22 19.61 -24.62
CA PHE A 576 -9.75 18.31 -25.08
C PHE A 576 -11.21 18.41 -25.58
N ASP A 577 -12.05 19.27 -25.00
CA ASP A 577 -13.40 19.53 -25.53
C ASP A 577 -13.34 20.09 -26.97
N GLU A 578 -12.37 20.96 -27.26
CA GLU A 578 -12.19 21.59 -28.56
C GLU A 578 -11.67 20.61 -29.61
N ILE A 579 -10.62 19.83 -29.28
CA ILE A 579 -9.96 18.95 -30.26
C ILE A 579 -10.64 17.58 -30.41
N LEU A 580 -11.37 17.12 -29.38
CA LEU A 580 -12.07 15.84 -29.30
C LEU A 580 -13.55 16.04 -28.90
N PRO A 581 -14.36 16.74 -29.71
CA PRO A 581 -15.73 17.11 -29.35
C PRO A 581 -16.59 15.86 -29.08
N GLY A 582 -17.30 15.89 -27.93
CA GLY A 582 -18.20 14.81 -27.50
C GLY A 582 -17.52 13.58 -26.90
N ARG A 583 -16.18 13.56 -26.77
CA ARG A 583 -15.44 12.44 -26.18
C ARG A 583 -15.39 12.48 -24.67
N VAL A 584 -15.55 13.65 -24.06
CA VAL A 584 -15.57 13.84 -22.61
C VAL A 584 -16.96 14.30 -22.18
N HIS A 585 -17.57 13.57 -21.23
CA HIS A 585 -18.83 13.96 -20.62
C HIS A 585 -18.57 14.65 -19.29
N ARG A 586 -19.00 15.92 -19.17
CA ARG A 586 -18.80 16.70 -17.94
C ARG A 586 -20.02 16.62 -17.04
N VAL A 587 -19.77 16.25 -15.76
CA VAL A 587 -20.79 16.20 -14.72
C VAL A 587 -20.46 17.23 -13.64
N PHE A 588 -21.33 18.19 -13.43
CA PHE A 588 -21.22 19.17 -12.36
C PHE A 588 -21.82 18.63 -11.07
N HIS A 589 -21.02 18.66 -9.99
CA HIS A 589 -21.44 18.15 -8.69
C HIS A 589 -22.71 18.80 -8.18
N GLU A 590 -22.84 20.10 -8.34
CA GLU A 590 -24.00 20.90 -7.90
C GLU A 590 -25.26 20.46 -8.63
N ARG A 591 -25.22 20.26 -9.95
CA ARG A 591 -26.34 19.74 -10.73
C ARG A 591 -26.69 18.30 -10.32
N MET A 592 -25.69 17.48 -10.09
CA MET A 592 -25.93 16.10 -9.59
C MET A 592 -26.65 16.11 -8.25
N VAL A 593 -26.39 17.10 -7.38
CA VAL A 593 -27.08 17.25 -6.08
C VAL A 593 -28.49 17.82 -6.26
N GLU A 594 -28.70 18.75 -7.18
CA GLU A 594 -29.99 19.45 -7.39
C GLU A 594 -30.96 18.67 -8.26
N GLU A 595 -30.47 18.05 -9.34
CA GLU A 595 -31.25 17.39 -10.39
C GLU A 595 -30.80 15.93 -10.58
N THR A 596 -30.63 15.17 -9.48
CA THR A 596 -29.98 13.84 -9.44
C THR A 596 -30.46 12.91 -10.54
N GLU A 597 -31.78 12.71 -10.70
CA GLU A 597 -32.30 11.76 -11.69
C GLU A 597 -32.00 12.20 -13.12
N ALA A 598 -32.14 13.48 -13.42
CA ALA A 598 -31.87 14.01 -14.77
C ALA A 598 -30.36 13.86 -15.12
N GLU A 599 -29.47 14.13 -14.18
CA GLU A 599 -28.02 13.97 -14.39
C GLU A 599 -27.62 12.49 -14.50
N VAL A 600 -28.21 11.60 -13.68
CA VAL A 600 -27.98 10.14 -13.79
C VAL A 600 -28.42 9.62 -15.15
N ARG A 601 -29.59 10.05 -15.66
CA ARG A 601 -30.06 9.66 -17.00
C ARG A 601 -29.13 10.15 -18.10
N ARG A 602 -28.61 11.38 -18.02
CA ARG A 602 -27.63 11.93 -18.97
C ARG A 602 -26.32 11.15 -18.93
N LEU A 603 -25.84 10.83 -17.74
CA LEU A 603 -24.61 10.07 -17.52
C LEU A 603 -24.71 8.65 -18.11
N LEU A 604 -25.81 7.94 -17.84
CA LEU A 604 -26.04 6.60 -18.37
C LEU A 604 -26.20 6.62 -19.90
N ALA A 605 -26.92 7.61 -20.45
CA ALA A 605 -27.07 7.77 -21.90
C ALA A 605 -25.70 7.99 -22.60
N TYR A 606 -24.79 8.80 -22.01
CA TYR A 606 -23.44 8.97 -22.53
C TYR A 606 -22.66 7.64 -22.49
N CYS A 607 -22.82 6.83 -21.44
CA CYS A 607 -22.18 5.53 -21.36
C CYS A 607 -22.82 4.48 -22.30
N GLY A 608 -23.95 4.78 -22.94
CA GLY A 608 -24.70 3.82 -23.75
C GLY A 608 -25.48 2.79 -22.92
N LEU A 609 -25.80 3.13 -21.67
CA LEU A 609 -26.45 2.26 -20.71
C LEU A 609 -27.92 2.62 -20.53
N PRO A 610 -28.84 1.64 -20.39
CA PRO A 610 -30.20 1.90 -20.04
C PRO A 610 -30.31 2.46 -18.61
N PHE A 611 -31.42 3.17 -18.33
CA PHE A 611 -31.65 3.66 -16.97
C PHE A 611 -32.05 2.50 -16.04
N GLU A 612 -31.40 2.39 -14.91
CA GLU A 612 -31.73 1.47 -13.81
C GLU A 612 -32.02 2.26 -12.52
N PRO A 613 -33.18 2.03 -11.84
CA PRO A 613 -33.48 2.71 -10.58
C PRO A 613 -32.47 2.50 -9.46
N GLY A 614 -31.69 1.41 -9.50
CA GLY A 614 -30.59 1.14 -8.56
C GLY A 614 -29.56 2.26 -8.55
N CYS A 615 -29.33 2.93 -9.68
CA CYS A 615 -28.39 4.05 -9.76
C CYS A 615 -28.83 5.27 -8.92
N LEU A 616 -30.13 5.43 -8.61
CA LEU A 616 -30.60 6.47 -7.70
C LEU A 616 -30.50 6.05 -6.23
N ARG A 617 -30.44 4.74 -5.95
CA ARG A 617 -30.23 4.18 -4.62
C ARG A 617 -28.80 3.68 -4.43
N PHE A 618 -27.84 4.37 -5.01
CA PHE A 618 -26.41 4.04 -5.00
C PHE A 618 -25.85 3.85 -3.58
N PHE A 619 -26.45 4.46 -2.57
CA PHE A 619 -26.08 4.35 -1.15
C PHE A 619 -26.43 2.98 -0.53
N GLU A 620 -27.25 2.18 -1.20
CA GLU A 620 -27.57 0.78 -0.85
C GLU A 620 -26.52 -0.21 -1.41
N ASN A 621 -25.58 0.26 -2.23
CA ASN A 621 -24.54 -0.59 -2.82
C ASN A 621 -23.42 -0.86 -1.82
N ASP A 622 -23.28 -2.12 -1.41
CA ASP A 622 -22.34 -2.59 -0.37
C ASP A 622 -20.90 -2.76 -0.85
N ARG A 623 -20.60 -2.41 -2.11
CA ARG A 623 -19.23 -2.58 -2.62
C ARG A 623 -18.19 -1.87 -1.73
N PRO A 624 -16.96 -2.41 -1.64
CA PRO A 624 -15.86 -1.72 -0.99
C PRO A 624 -15.53 -0.39 -1.66
N VAL A 625 -15.31 0.68 -0.87
CA VAL A 625 -14.99 2.02 -1.37
C VAL A 625 -13.71 2.55 -0.73
N ARG A 626 -12.61 2.58 -1.49
CA ARG A 626 -11.29 2.99 -1.00
C ARG A 626 -10.99 4.45 -1.36
N THR A 627 -11.68 5.39 -0.75
CA THR A 627 -11.44 6.83 -0.94
C THR A 627 -11.65 7.63 0.34
N ALA A 628 -11.24 8.91 0.33
CA ALA A 628 -11.53 9.84 1.43
C ALA A 628 -13.03 10.17 1.55
N SER A 629 -13.86 9.74 0.60
CA SER A 629 -15.32 9.98 0.56
C SER A 629 -16.14 8.72 0.78
N SER A 630 -15.54 7.61 1.24
CA SER A 630 -16.20 6.31 1.39
C SER A 630 -17.49 6.40 2.20
N GLU A 631 -17.45 7.04 3.37
CA GLU A 631 -18.61 7.15 4.24
C GLU A 631 -19.71 8.08 3.69
N GLN A 632 -19.32 9.07 2.87
CA GLN A 632 -20.24 10.03 2.31
C GLN A 632 -21.15 9.41 1.25
N VAL A 633 -20.65 8.45 0.47
CA VAL A 633 -21.41 7.80 -0.60
C VAL A 633 -22.28 6.63 -0.12
N ARG A 634 -22.21 6.28 1.15
CA ARG A 634 -23.09 5.30 1.82
C ARG A 634 -24.35 5.93 2.41
N ARG A 635 -24.63 7.18 2.05
CA ARG A 635 -25.82 7.95 2.47
C ARG A 635 -26.46 8.59 1.24
N PRO A 636 -27.77 8.86 1.29
CA PRO A 636 -28.43 9.67 0.26
C PRO A 636 -27.69 11.00 0.02
N ILE A 637 -27.84 11.54 -1.17
CA ILE A 637 -27.24 12.85 -1.51
C ILE A 637 -27.75 13.92 -0.54
N TYR A 638 -26.84 14.74 -0.01
CA TYR A 638 -27.11 15.84 0.89
C TYR A 638 -26.50 17.15 0.36
N ARG A 639 -27.19 18.27 0.64
CA ARG A 639 -26.81 19.61 0.11
C ARG A 639 -25.78 20.35 0.93
N GLU A 640 -25.65 20.01 2.22
CA GLU A 640 -24.81 20.74 3.19
C GLU A 640 -23.34 20.81 2.79
N GLY A 641 -22.85 19.85 2.02
CA GLY A 641 -21.46 19.81 1.55
C GLY A 641 -21.12 20.79 0.43
N VAL A 642 -22.12 21.37 -0.27
CA VAL A 642 -21.89 22.18 -1.47
C VAL A 642 -21.23 23.51 -1.14
N GLU A 643 -21.69 24.18 -0.08
CA GLU A 643 -21.31 25.54 0.27
C GLU A 643 -20.45 25.66 1.54
N GLN A 644 -19.92 24.59 2.07
CA GLN A 644 -19.07 24.61 3.29
C GLN A 644 -17.91 25.60 3.23
N TRP A 645 -17.37 25.87 2.05
CA TRP A 645 -16.28 26.83 1.86
C TRP A 645 -16.66 28.26 2.27
N ARG A 646 -17.95 28.62 2.30
CA ARG A 646 -18.43 29.96 2.70
C ARG A 646 -18.09 30.31 4.16
N HIS A 647 -18.04 29.31 5.04
CA HIS A 647 -17.61 29.51 6.44
C HIS A 647 -16.15 29.96 6.56
N TYR A 648 -15.36 29.74 5.51
CA TYR A 648 -13.93 30.05 5.46
C TYR A 648 -13.60 31.20 4.50
N GLU A 649 -14.60 31.87 3.96
CA GLU A 649 -14.43 32.90 2.90
C GLU A 649 -13.43 33.97 3.23
N ALA A 650 -13.34 34.37 4.52
CA ALA A 650 -12.41 35.41 5.03
C ALA A 650 -10.92 35.04 4.77
N TRP A 651 -10.59 33.77 4.67
CA TRP A 651 -9.21 33.28 4.46
C TRP A 651 -8.91 32.86 3.02
N LEU A 652 -9.91 32.86 2.12
CA LEU A 652 -9.78 32.34 0.76
C LEU A 652 -9.36 33.37 -0.28
N ALA A 653 -9.01 34.61 0.10
CA ALA A 653 -8.55 35.63 -0.86
C ALA A 653 -7.38 35.15 -1.75
N PRO A 654 -6.31 34.50 -1.24
CA PRO A 654 -5.23 33.98 -2.09
C PRO A 654 -5.69 32.91 -3.08
N LEU A 655 -6.66 32.08 -2.69
CA LEU A 655 -7.25 31.06 -3.56
C LEU A 655 -8.10 31.71 -4.68
N LYS A 656 -8.91 32.71 -4.34
CA LYS A 656 -9.74 33.44 -5.32
C LYS A 656 -8.87 34.11 -6.40
N GLU A 657 -7.78 34.76 -5.97
CA GLU A 657 -6.81 35.37 -6.88
C GLU A 657 -6.16 34.34 -7.79
N ALA A 658 -5.70 33.21 -7.26
CA ALA A 658 -5.06 32.14 -8.03
C ALA A 658 -6.01 31.48 -9.05
N LEU A 659 -7.29 31.36 -8.73
CA LEU A 659 -8.32 30.84 -9.64
C LEU A 659 -8.65 31.83 -10.77
N GLY A 660 -8.70 33.13 -10.46
CA GLY A 660 -8.96 34.19 -11.46
C GLY A 660 -10.21 33.93 -12.31
N PRO A 661 -10.11 34.07 -13.65
CA PRO A 661 -11.24 33.97 -14.57
C PRO A 661 -12.03 32.64 -14.49
N VAL A 662 -11.39 31.57 -14.04
CA VAL A 662 -12.06 30.26 -13.89
C VAL A 662 -13.11 30.29 -12.80
N LEU A 663 -12.90 31.07 -11.73
CA LEU A 663 -13.88 31.25 -10.69
C LEU A 663 -15.09 32.08 -11.18
N GLU A 664 -14.81 33.16 -11.91
CA GLU A 664 -15.83 34.08 -12.39
C GLU A 664 -16.73 33.47 -13.47
N ALA A 665 -16.12 32.63 -14.35
CA ALA A 665 -16.84 32.02 -15.45
C ALA A 665 -17.66 30.79 -15.04
N TYR A 666 -17.39 30.17 -13.88
CA TYR A 666 -18.02 28.92 -13.48
C TYR A 666 -19.56 29.00 -13.52
N PRO A 667 -20.31 28.01 -14.07
CA PRO A 667 -19.85 26.69 -14.59
C PRO A 667 -19.33 26.71 -16.02
N ALA A 668 -19.35 27.84 -16.71
CA ALA A 668 -18.73 27.99 -18.03
C ALA A 668 -17.19 27.94 -17.92
N VAL A 669 -16.55 27.86 -19.07
CA VAL A 669 -15.08 27.84 -19.16
C VAL A 669 -14.63 29.18 -19.78
N PRO A 670 -13.69 29.93 -19.16
CA PRO A 670 -13.16 31.15 -19.74
C PRO A 670 -12.37 30.83 -21.03
N ARG A 671 -12.12 31.84 -21.83
CA ARG A 671 -11.14 31.74 -22.94
C ARG A 671 -9.74 31.80 -22.34
N PHE A 672 -8.89 30.80 -22.68
CA PHE A 672 -7.49 30.72 -22.28
C PHE A 672 -6.55 31.24 -23.35
#